data_384c94a441febc794874619f289c1248
#
_entry.id   384c94a441febc794874619f289c1248
#
_cell.length_a   1.000
_cell.length_b   1.000
_cell.length_c   1.000
_cell.angle_alpha   90.00
_cell.angle_beta   90.00
_cell.angle_gamma   90.00
#
_symmetry.space_group_name_H-M   'P 1'
#
loop_
_entity.id
_entity.type
_entity.pdbx_description
1 polymer ?
#
loop_
_entity_poly.entity_id
_entity_poly.type
_entity_poly.pdbx_seq_one_letter_code
_entity_poly.pdbx_strand_id
1 'polypeptide(L)'
;MKWHLIFLVCIYLVNFGFSSSENRVNYGEIRLFQTPVSYNVDMTVLLNDASRREKEVSYKVKAALNVYPVWIDSEFECLLKFELVSPQLQSRGKHVSAEYMPMKSVWDAYSHSTFYAHWKNGLVQTAYLDPNELIDIQNFKRSLISLFQIQAFNGEHREIDISGTCDVVYETLSKQVIRKIKRRCSAPEWPAVGLDSVQARRLTRYSLSDSLDALDELHAEELLEMGALKARVWLRARRALPAPAGAARAASLAAALAALPAALAPAPLAAPPPAASGVSLLRWLVLVGADDELAEALRAARAARGAGAGAGGDARGARAALRLLRALRRAPAAPVAALLHDLAEPDLLETLCEALGLVGSAATHAAVAPFLRLRSPDVTPHLARRYLAALALAPRPQESVIEDVLRAAEEVNDASIVESALLAAGAAASRLPAEPVAGVVRDALARSLANCKDDECRRVRIHALGNLQREDTIESLLEHAERGAGPAALAALDALEGVAAALATPERVLRLERLVLDARALEVRAAALDLLLRCSAVAPFSLPRTLLALHERAPSELQRLAWQRLRALAVDHEHVRKLIRMLPLRLRGWDAQAMAGTSSVLVREAAADGGWRALLESVQLARGGLLRRGRVRLLTLSPANVTDDTLSVEIWTRGLEAFAGDSTKESSSEDEGEAEATSGGLALGVGGLRAHTYTLFSGQAELLGHVWAGTGSEPTPVLRALRPAGGAEVALPLLGGAALTYRYEALVSLALDAQAQVSLWSRSARSQLELRGAAVAEGEARVETAWGALTAEAADEAEPSMTISADLDFYDGVELCVRADVAAHARGAAVALRSALGARRERRVRRRAARRGAAPGRTLALGARNDAACRALGPGA
;
A
#
# COMPACT_ATOMS: atom_id res chain seq x y z
N MET A 1 5.10 -34.50 -41.67
CA MET A 1 4.11 -33.52 -42.16
C MET A 1 2.63 -33.94 -42.15
N LYS A 2 2.26 -35.21 -42.10
CA LYS A 2 0.85 -35.63 -42.05
C LYS A 2 0.24 -35.67 -40.65
N TRP A 3 1.02 -35.77 -39.58
CA TRP A 3 0.55 -35.80 -38.20
C TRP A 3 0.29 -34.40 -37.60
N HIS A 4 0.96 -33.37 -38.08
CA HIS A 4 0.70 -31.97 -37.62
C HIS A 4 -0.59 -31.36 -38.16
N LEU A 5 -1.04 -31.83 -39.34
CA LEU A 5 -2.29 -31.35 -39.94
C LEU A 5 -3.51 -31.98 -39.23
N ILE A 6 -3.41 -33.22 -38.76
CA ILE A 6 -4.50 -33.90 -38.01
C ILE A 6 -4.62 -33.27 -36.60
N PHE A 7 -3.53 -32.87 -35.96
CA PHE A 7 -3.55 -32.24 -34.66
C PHE A 7 -4.13 -30.80 -34.70
N LEU A 8 -3.84 -30.02 -35.75
CA LEU A 8 -4.42 -28.71 -35.99
C LEU A 8 -5.92 -28.78 -36.35
N VAL A 9 -6.35 -29.78 -37.09
CA VAL A 9 -7.78 -30.00 -37.44
C VAL A 9 -8.56 -30.48 -36.20
N CYS A 10 -7.95 -31.29 -35.33
CA CYS A 10 -8.58 -31.69 -34.07
C CYS A 10 -8.67 -30.50 -33.07
N ILE A 11 -7.69 -29.63 -33.00
CA ILE A 11 -7.77 -28.40 -32.17
C ILE A 11 -8.82 -27.42 -32.74
N TYR A 12 -8.95 -27.32 -34.07
CA TYR A 12 -10.00 -26.49 -34.66
C TYR A 12 -11.42 -27.09 -34.50
N LEU A 13 -11.57 -28.42 -34.48
CA LEU A 13 -12.85 -29.06 -34.26
C LEU A 13 -13.27 -29.15 -32.79
N VAL A 14 -12.31 -29.14 -31.85
CA VAL A 14 -12.59 -29.09 -30.41
C VAL A 14 -12.94 -27.67 -29.95
N ASN A 15 -12.49 -26.62 -30.64
CA ASN A 15 -12.90 -25.24 -30.38
C ASN A 15 -14.21 -24.80 -31.04
N PHE A 16 -14.79 -25.63 -31.93
CA PHE A 16 -16.08 -25.35 -32.57
C PHE A 16 -17.22 -26.27 -32.10
N GLY A 17 -16.98 -27.13 -31.15
CA GLY A 17 -17.89 -28.23 -30.75
C GLY A 17 -18.58 -28.12 -29.40
N PHE A 18 -18.57 -26.98 -28.69
CA PHE A 18 -19.43 -26.74 -27.52
C PHE A 18 -19.93 -25.29 -27.50
N SER A 19 -20.57 -24.86 -28.56
CA SER A 19 -21.56 -23.81 -28.43
C SER A 19 -22.88 -24.50 -28.09
N SER A 20 -23.19 -24.61 -26.81
CA SER A 20 -24.53 -24.92 -26.38
C SER A 20 -25.46 -23.79 -26.80
N SER A 21 -26.09 -23.92 -27.94
CA SER A 21 -27.10 -23.00 -28.49
C SER A 21 -28.36 -22.91 -27.61
N GLU A 22 -28.43 -23.68 -26.54
CA GLU A 22 -29.61 -23.74 -25.67
C GLU A 22 -29.65 -22.74 -24.51
N ASN A 23 -28.54 -22.01 -24.22
CA ASN A 23 -28.51 -21.09 -23.07
C ASN A 23 -28.40 -19.59 -23.45
N ARG A 24 -28.61 -19.23 -24.73
CA ARG A 24 -28.67 -17.79 -25.07
C ARG A 24 -30.11 -17.30 -24.84
N VAL A 25 -30.24 -16.32 -23.92
CA VAL A 25 -31.46 -15.53 -23.80
C VAL A 25 -31.66 -14.85 -25.15
N ASN A 26 -32.81 -15.06 -25.78
CA ASN A 26 -33.21 -14.30 -26.95
C ASN A 26 -33.73 -12.96 -26.47
N TYR A 27 -32.89 -11.96 -26.47
CA TYR A 27 -33.16 -10.64 -25.88
C TYR A 27 -34.31 -9.89 -26.56
N GLY A 28 -34.69 -10.27 -27.74
CA GLY A 28 -35.91 -9.79 -28.42
C GLY A 28 -37.22 -10.23 -27.76
N GLU A 29 -37.16 -11.15 -26.79
CA GLU A 29 -38.31 -11.64 -26.05
C GLU A 29 -38.49 -10.98 -24.66
N ILE A 30 -37.51 -10.21 -24.16
CA ILE A 30 -37.56 -9.58 -22.84
C ILE A 30 -38.37 -8.28 -22.93
N ARG A 31 -39.55 -8.26 -22.31
CA ARG A 31 -40.48 -7.10 -22.29
C ARG A 31 -40.67 -6.56 -20.87
N LEU A 32 -39.61 -6.07 -20.25
CA LEU A 32 -39.66 -5.51 -18.90
C LEU A 32 -40.52 -4.25 -18.81
N PHE A 33 -41.13 -4.04 -17.67
CA PHE A 33 -41.88 -2.84 -17.29
C PHE A 33 -43.14 -2.55 -18.13
N GLN A 34 -43.76 -3.55 -18.73
CA GLN A 34 -45.00 -3.37 -19.44
C GLN A 34 -46.23 -3.25 -18.51
N THR A 35 -46.15 -3.81 -17.32
CA THR A 35 -47.23 -3.83 -16.32
C THR A 35 -46.71 -3.36 -14.96
N PRO A 36 -47.58 -2.82 -14.08
CA PRO A 36 -47.18 -2.50 -12.71
C PRO A 36 -46.76 -3.73 -11.95
N VAL A 37 -45.70 -3.58 -11.14
CA VAL A 37 -45.15 -4.66 -10.30
C VAL A 37 -44.87 -4.16 -8.89
N SER A 38 -45.15 -4.98 -7.90
CA SER A 38 -44.77 -4.72 -6.50
C SER A 38 -43.60 -5.60 -6.08
N TYR A 39 -42.70 -5.07 -5.28
CA TYR A 39 -41.56 -5.77 -4.72
C TYR A 39 -41.50 -5.60 -3.21
N ASN A 40 -41.14 -6.67 -2.50
CA ASN A 40 -40.66 -6.60 -1.13
C ASN A 40 -39.16 -6.31 -1.16
N VAL A 41 -38.76 -5.14 -0.69
CA VAL A 41 -37.38 -4.70 -0.65
C VAL A 41 -36.79 -4.95 0.75
N ASP A 42 -35.57 -5.47 0.77
CA ASP A 42 -34.80 -5.78 1.96
C ASP A 42 -33.34 -5.36 1.72
N MET A 43 -32.90 -4.33 2.45
CA MET A 43 -31.53 -3.87 2.43
C MET A 43 -30.89 -4.11 3.79
N THR A 44 -29.70 -4.67 3.80
CA THR A 44 -28.92 -4.87 5.02
C THR A 44 -27.52 -4.29 4.81
N VAL A 45 -27.07 -3.45 5.74
CA VAL A 45 -25.71 -2.92 5.81
C VAL A 45 -25.04 -3.49 7.05
N LEU A 46 -23.84 -4.05 6.87
CA LEU A 46 -23.11 -4.73 7.92
C LEU A 46 -21.65 -4.30 7.93
N LEU A 47 -21.14 -4.01 9.13
CA LEU A 47 -19.71 -3.88 9.40
C LEU A 47 -19.26 -4.98 10.36
N ASN A 48 -18.16 -5.67 10.07
CA ASN A 48 -17.60 -6.68 10.94
C ASN A 48 -16.06 -6.73 10.88
N ASP A 49 -15.47 -7.35 11.90
CA ASP A 49 -14.10 -7.82 11.86
C ASP A 49 -14.01 -9.05 10.92
N ALA A 50 -13.09 -9.00 9.96
CA ALA A 50 -12.85 -10.08 9.00
C ALA A 50 -12.61 -11.45 9.64
N SER A 51 -12.14 -11.47 10.89
CA SER A 51 -11.77 -12.70 11.61
C SER A 51 -12.92 -13.39 12.34
N ARG A 52 -14.08 -12.72 12.61
CA ARG A 52 -15.17 -13.30 13.43
C ARG A 52 -16.55 -12.74 13.14
N ARG A 53 -17.50 -13.64 12.82
CA ARG A 53 -18.94 -13.32 12.66
C ARG A 53 -19.60 -12.78 13.92
N GLU A 54 -19.09 -13.06 15.10
CA GLU A 54 -19.66 -12.66 16.39
C GLU A 54 -19.55 -11.15 16.70
N LYS A 55 -18.81 -10.40 15.89
CA LYS A 55 -18.50 -8.97 16.10
C LYS A 55 -19.11 -8.07 15.03
N GLU A 56 -20.28 -8.45 14.54
CA GLU A 56 -21.00 -7.70 13.52
C GLU A 56 -21.84 -6.60 14.13
N VAL A 57 -21.89 -5.44 13.47
CA VAL A 57 -22.92 -4.42 13.65
C VAL A 57 -23.64 -4.18 12.34
N SER A 58 -24.95 -4.07 12.40
CA SER A 58 -25.76 -3.97 11.19
C SER A 58 -27.07 -3.25 11.44
N TYR A 59 -27.58 -2.64 10.39
CA TYR A 59 -28.96 -2.22 10.29
C TYR A 59 -29.61 -2.79 9.03
N LYS A 60 -30.94 -2.79 9.02
CA LYS A 60 -31.75 -3.32 7.94
C LYS A 60 -32.88 -2.35 7.64
N VAL A 61 -33.17 -2.13 6.36
CA VAL A 61 -34.32 -1.38 5.88
C VAL A 61 -35.22 -2.36 5.12
N LYS A 62 -36.49 -2.45 5.50
CA LYS A 62 -37.54 -3.18 4.78
C LYS A 62 -38.59 -2.22 4.27
N ALA A 63 -39.05 -2.41 3.05
CA ALA A 63 -40.10 -1.61 2.44
C ALA A 63 -40.83 -2.40 1.37
N ALA A 64 -42.04 -1.96 1.00
CA ALA A 64 -42.62 -2.33 -0.27
C ALA A 64 -42.29 -1.28 -1.33
N LEU A 65 -41.98 -1.71 -2.55
CA LEU A 65 -41.67 -0.87 -3.70
C LEU A 65 -42.61 -1.19 -4.83
N ASN A 66 -43.50 -0.25 -5.16
CA ASN A 66 -44.35 -0.37 -6.32
C ASN A 66 -43.70 0.35 -7.52
N VAL A 67 -43.68 -0.31 -8.67
CA VAL A 67 -43.11 0.23 -9.94
C VAL A 67 -44.21 0.29 -10.97
N TYR A 68 -44.44 1.49 -11.49
CA TYR A 68 -45.48 1.74 -12.50
C TYR A 68 -44.85 2.31 -13.75
N PRO A 69 -45.11 1.76 -14.95
CA PRO A 69 -44.79 2.42 -16.19
C PRO A 69 -45.87 3.52 -16.47
N VAL A 70 -45.46 4.77 -16.32
CA VAL A 70 -46.36 5.91 -16.54
C VAL A 70 -46.33 6.43 -17.98
N TRP A 71 -45.31 6.09 -18.73
CA TRP A 71 -45.21 6.29 -20.18
C TRP A 71 -44.31 5.18 -20.78
N ILE A 72 -44.69 4.73 -21.97
CA ILE A 72 -43.93 3.72 -22.71
C ILE A 72 -43.96 4.17 -24.19
N ASP A 73 -42.76 4.29 -24.81
CA ASP A 73 -42.63 4.54 -26.25
C ASP A 73 -42.46 3.22 -27.00
N SER A 74 -41.57 2.39 -26.46
CA SER A 74 -41.22 1.09 -27.04
C SER A 74 -40.90 0.10 -25.94
N GLU A 75 -40.55 -1.12 -26.29
CA GLU A 75 -40.08 -2.14 -25.35
C GLU A 75 -38.78 -1.74 -24.65
N PHE A 76 -38.07 -0.74 -25.19
CA PHE A 76 -36.74 -0.32 -24.75
C PHE A 76 -36.71 1.09 -24.16
N GLU A 77 -37.85 1.81 -24.12
CA GLU A 77 -37.87 3.15 -23.54
C GLU A 77 -39.14 3.41 -22.74
N CYS A 78 -39.05 3.80 -21.49
CA CYS A 78 -40.19 4.09 -20.64
C CYS A 78 -39.83 5.07 -19.51
N LEU A 79 -40.85 5.74 -18.99
CA LEU A 79 -40.75 6.49 -17.73
C LEU A 79 -41.39 5.66 -16.61
N LEU A 80 -40.59 5.31 -15.62
CA LEU A 80 -41.02 4.52 -14.46
C LEU A 80 -41.30 5.44 -13.27
N LYS A 81 -42.46 5.25 -12.63
CA LYS A 81 -42.76 5.79 -11.31
C LYS A 81 -42.49 4.72 -10.28
N PHE A 82 -41.73 5.06 -9.28
CA PHE A 82 -41.47 4.24 -8.08
C PHE A 82 -42.21 4.82 -6.89
N GLU A 83 -42.85 3.99 -6.13
CA GLU A 83 -43.51 4.34 -4.90
C GLU A 83 -42.99 3.47 -3.77
N LEU A 84 -42.30 4.11 -2.81
CA LEU A 84 -41.78 3.47 -1.61
C LEU A 84 -42.86 3.48 -0.52
N VAL A 85 -43.26 2.31 -0.06
CA VAL A 85 -44.36 2.15 0.88
C VAL A 85 -43.86 1.56 2.20
N SER A 86 -44.20 2.24 3.29
CA SER A 86 -43.96 1.81 4.67
C SER A 86 -42.51 1.34 4.94
N PRO A 87 -41.50 2.15 4.62
CA PRO A 87 -40.12 1.77 4.92
C PRO A 87 -39.92 1.69 6.44
N GLN A 88 -39.29 0.60 6.89
CA GLN A 88 -39.02 0.33 8.29
C GLN A 88 -37.54 0.12 8.51
N LEU A 89 -36.96 0.89 9.44
CA LEU A 89 -35.63 0.65 9.93
C LEU A 89 -35.65 -0.42 11.05
N GLN A 90 -34.74 -1.36 10.96
CA GLN A 90 -34.55 -2.41 11.95
C GLN A 90 -33.06 -2.47 12.34
N SER A 91 -32.77 -2.69 13.61
CA SER A 91 -31.42 -2.93 14.10
C SER A 91 -31.32 -4.24 14.87
N ARG A 92 -30.13 -4.84 14.86
CA ARG A 92 -29.85 -6.02 15.67
C ARG A 92 -29.74 -5.64 17.15
N GLY A 93 -30.29 -6.49 18.03
CA GLY A 93 -30.15 -6.33 19.47
C GLY A 93 -28.72 -6.53 19.98
N LYS A 94 -28.55 -6.51 21.32
CA LYS A 94 -27.27 -6.62 22.01
C LYS A 94 -26.54 -7.97 21.77
N HIS A 95 -27.29 -9.03 21.44
CA HIS A 95 -26.79 -10.38 21.19
C HIS A 95 -26.78 -10.68 19.68
N VAL A 96 -25.76 -11.36 19.19
CA VAL A 96 -25.58 -11.71 17.76
C VAL A 96 -26.70 -12.64 17.25
N SER A 97 -27.28 -13.45 18.12
CA SER A 97 -28.41 -14.33 17.82
C SER A 97 -29.77 -13.61 17.86
N ALA A 98 -29.81 -12.32 18.27
CA ALA A 98 -31.08 -11.60 18.37
C ALA A 98 -31.63 -11.27 16.97
N GLU A 99 -32.94 -11.37 16.82
CA GLU A 99 -33.65 -10.92 15.63
C GLU A 99 -33.53 -9.41 15.42
N TYR A 100 -33.72 -8.97 14.19
CA TYR A 100 -33.79 -7.54 13.88
C TYR A 100 -35.09 -6.98 14.44
N MET A 101 -34.97 -5.92 15.25
CA MET A 101 -36.09 -5.25 15.88
C MET A 101 -36.39 -3.92 15.18
N PRO A 102 -37.67 -3.59 14.93
CA PRO A 102 -38.06 -2.32 14.38
C PRO A 102 -37.61 -1.16 15.28
N MET A 103 -37.20 -0.05 14.69
CA MET A 103 -36.80 1.17 15.36
C MET A 103 -37.55 2.37 14.80
N LYS A 104 -37.98 3.27 15.68
CA LYS A 104 -38.46 4.60 15.26
C LYS A 104 -37.29 5.36 14.63
N SER A 105 -37.51 5.90 13.48
CA SER A 105 -36.45 6.60 12.71
C SER A 105 -37.06 7.67 11.80
N VAL A 106 -36.20 8.41 11.13
CA VAL A 106 -36.59 9.37 10.09
C VAL A 106 -37.40 8.73 8.96
N TRP A 107 -37.29 7.41 8.76
CA TRP A 107 -38.05 6.66 7.75
C TRP A 107 -39.56 6.72 7.93
N ASP A 108 -40.04 6.92 9.17
CA ASP A 108 -41.48 7.01 9.44
C ASP A 108 -42.13 8.20 8.74
N ALA A 109 -41.36 9.27 8.45
CA ALA A 109 -41.82 10.42 7.68
C ALA A 109 -41.94 10.17 6.17
N TYR A 110 -41.33 9.09 5.68
CA TYR A 110 -41.29 8.72 4.25
C TYR A 110 -42.18 7.51 3.93
N SER A 111 -43.27 7.34 4.68
CA SER A 111 -44.17 6.17 4.55
C SER A 111 -44.79 6.01 3.17
N HIS A 112 -44.96 7.11 2.41
CA HIS A 112 -45.35 7.11 1.01
C HIS A 112 -44.54 8.16 0.25
N SER A 113 -43.51 7.74 -0.46
CA SER A 113 -42.63 8.63 -1.17
C SER A 113 -42.49 8.16 -2.61
N THR A 114 -42.72 9.08 -3.55
CA THR A 114 -42.68 8.82 -5.00
C THR A 114 -41.44 9.43 -5.62
N PHE A 115 -40.86 8.73 -6.61
CA PHE A 115 -39.75 9.19 -7.42
C PHE A 115 -39.83 8.55 -8.80
N TYR A 116 -39.09 9.05 -9.78
CA TYR A 116 -39.20 8.58 -11.15
C TYR A 116 -37.82 8.35 -11.77
N ALA A 117 -37.81 7.53 -12.83
CA ALA A 117 -36.62 7.32 -13.65
C ALA A 117 -36.97 7.15 -15.11
N HIS A 118 -36.30 7.88 -15.98
CA HIS A 118 -36.33 7.67 -17.41
C HIS A 118 -35.37 6.53 -17.76
N TRP A 119 -35.93 5.42 -18.20
CA TRP A 119 -35.22 4.19 -18.53
C TRP A 119 -35.19 4.00 -20.05
N LYS A 120 -34.01 3.78 -20.62
CA LYS A 120 -33.81 3.58 -22.04
C LYS A 120 -32.69 2.59 -22.31
N ASN A 121 -32.96 1.56 -23.11
CA ASN A 121 -32.01 0.51 -23.52
C ASN A 121 -31.28 -0.12 -22.32
N GLY A 122 -32.01 -0.41 -21.25
CA GLY A 122 -31.43 -1.04 -20.06
C GLY A 122 -30.72 -0.09 -19.09
N LEU A 123 -30.62 1.20 -19.42
CA LEU A 123 -29.95 2.23 -18.62
C LEU A 123 -30.92 3.30 -18.16
N VAL A 124 -30.66 3.84 -17.00
CA VAL A 124 -31.35 5.04 -16.51
C VAL A 124 -30.66 6.27 -17.07
N GLN A 125 -31.44 7.09 -17.82
CA GLN A 125 -30.97 8.33 -18.40
C GLN A 125 -31.02 9.48 -17.38
N THR A 126 -32.12 9.57 -16.64
CA THR A 126 -32.33 10.62 -15.65
C THR A 126 -33.19 10.07 -14.50
N ALA A 127 -32.80 10.37 -13.29
CA ALA A 127 -33.62 10.16 -12.11
C ALA A 127 -34.30 11.47 -11.70
N TYR A 128 -35.53 11.42 -11.15
CA TYR A 128 -36.25 12.57 -10.63
C TYR A 128 -36.54 12.36 -9.17
N LEU A 129 -35.87 13.16 -8.33
CA LEU A 129 -35.87 13.06 -6.86
C LEU A 129 -36.27 14.41 -6.24
N ASP A 130 -36.74 14.37 -5.01
CA ASP A 130 -37.00 15.62 -4.26
C ASP A 130 -35.66 16.13 -3.65
N PRO A 131 -35.17 17.30 -4.06
CA PRO A 131 -33.91 17.86 -3.56
C PRO A 131 -34.00 18.27 -2.06
N ASN A 132 -35.19 18.41 -1.49
CA ASN A 132 -35.39 18.79 -0.09
C ASN A 132 -35.37 17.58 0.86
N GLU A 133 -35.36 16.37 0.33
CA GLU A 133 -35.21 15.16 1.17
C GLU A 133 -33.78 15.03 1.70
N LEU A 134 -33.65 14.32 2.81
CA LEU A 134 -32.33 13.96 3.35
C LEU A 134 -31.52 13.22 2.29
N ILE A 135 -30.24 13.57 2.14
CA ILE A 135 -29.38 13.01 1.12
C ILE A 135 -29.29 11.47 1.18
N ASP A 136 -29.32 10.90 2.40
CA ASP A 136 -29.30 9.45 2.58
C ASP A 136 -30.56 8.77 2.05
N ILE A 137 -31.72 9.45 2.12
CA ILE A 137 -32.98 8.98 1.55
C ILE A 137 -32.92 9.06 0.03
N GLN A 138 -32.44 10.21 -0.51
CA GLN A 138 -32.24 10.36 -1.93
C GLN A 138 -31.27 9.30 -2.47
N ASN A 139 -30.15 9.02 -1.77
CA ASN A 139 -29.18 8.02 -2.16
C ASN A 139 -29.74 6.60 -2.09
N PHE A 140 -30.61 6.31 -1.11
CA PHE A 140 -31.33 5.03 -1.09
C PHE A 140 -32.25 4.88 -2.30
N LYS A 141 -32.98 5.95 -2.70
CA LYS A 141 -33.78 5.96 -3.92
C LYS A 141 -32.94 5.78 -5.19
N ARG A 142 -31.75 6.45 -5.28
CA ARG A 142 -30.77 6.23 -6.36
C ARG A 142 -30.33 4.77 -6.42
N SER A 143 -30.12 4.17 -5.27
CA SER A 143 -29.73 2.76 -5.16
C SER A 143 -30.84 1.83 -5.68
N LEU A 144 -32.10 2.10 -5.32
CA LEU A 144 -33.23 1.36 -5.86
C LEU A 144 -33.37 1.51 -7.37
N ILE A 145 -33.27 2.73 -7.90
CA ILE A 145 -33.28 2.97 -9.34
C ILE A 145 -32.14 2.23 -10.05
N SER A 146 -30.92 2.29 -9.50
CA SER A 146 -29.73 1.61 -10.04
C SER A 146 -29.91 0.10 -10.14
N LEU A 147 -30.71 -0.49 -9.24
CA LEU A 147 -30.98 -1.92 -9.24
C LEU A 147 -31.74 -2.37 -10.51
N PHE A 148 -32.54 -1.48 -11.11
CA PHE A 148 -33.30 -1.75 -12.32
C PHE A 148 -32.53 -1.47 -13.62
N GLN A 149 -31.26 -1.10 -13.57
CA GLN A 149 -30.39 -1.04 -14.75
C GLN A 149 -29.96 -2.47 -15.13
N ILE A 150 -30.45 -2.92 -16.26
CA ILE A 150 -30.15 -4.25 -16.81
C ILE A 150 -29.97 -4.17 -18.30
N GLN A 151 -28.78 -4.47 -18.79
CA GLN A 151 -28.48 -4.59 -20.21
C GLN A 151 -28.58 -6.06 -20.64
N ALA A 152 -29.22 -6.26 -21.76
CA ALA A 152 -29.55 -7.59 -22.24
C ALA A 152 -28.42 -8.25 -23.05
N PHE A 153 -27.21 -7.69 -23.12
CA PHE A 153 -26.11 -8.23 -23.89
C PHE A 153 -24.98 -8.75 -23.00
N ASN A 154 -24.50 -9.94 -23.30
CA ASN A 154 -23.27 -10.45 -22.71
C ASN A 154 -22.09 -9.59 -23.17
N GLY A 155 -21.21 -9.20 -22.23
CA GLY A 155 -20.02 -8.43 -22.54
C GLY A 155 -19.71 -7.37 -21.54
N GLU A 156 -18.74 -6.53 -21.91
CA GLU A 156 -18.27 -5.41 -21.07
C GLU A 156 -19.00 -4.13 -21.49
N HIS A 157 -19.50 -3.41 -20.49
CA HIS A 157 -20.22 -2.15 -20.65
C HIS A 157 -19.72 -1.15 -19.63
N ARG A 158 -19.93 0.13 -19.90
CA ARG A 158 -19.67 1.21 -18.95
C ARG A 158 -20.99 1.82 -18.52
N GLU A 159 -21.23 1.83 -17.21
CA GLU A 159 -22.48 2.31 -16.62
C GLU A 159 -22.22 3.33 -15.50
N ILE A 160 -23.18 4.24 -15.35
CA ILE A 160 -23.23 5.17 -14.21
C ILE A 160 -24.33 4.71 -13.28
N ASP A 161 -23.99 4.53 -12.02
CA ASP A 161 -24.97 4.22 -10.98
C ASP A 161 -24.57 4.85 -9.63
N ILE A 162 -25.20 4.40 -8.54
CA ILE A 162 -24.94 4.91 -7.18
C ILE A 162 -23.44 4.86 -6.80
N SER A 163 -22.67 3.91 -7.32
CA SER A 163 -21.24 3.74 -7.05
C SER A 163 -20.34 4.63 -7.93
N GLY A 164 -20.92 5.48 -8.78
CA GLY A 164 -20.22 6.28 -9.78
C GLY A 164 -20.18 5.61 -11.16
N THR A 165 -19.13 5.86 -11.93
CA THR A 165 -18.91 5.25 -13.26
C THR A 165 -18.18 3.92 -13.10
N CYS A 166 -18.82 2.83 -13.53
CA CYS A 166 -18.29 1.45 -13.36
C CYS A 166 -18.09 0.74 -14.71
N ASP A 167 -17.03 -0.05 -14.80
CA ASP A 167 -16.87 -1.08 -15.85
C ASP A 167 -17.66 -2.32 -15.40
N VAL A 168 -18.61 -2.74 -16.21
CA VAL A 168 -19.59 -3.77 -15.87
C VAL A 168 -19.53 -4.92 -16.87
N VAL A 169 -19.62 -6.13 -16.37
CA VAL A 169 -19.70 -7.36 -17.19
C VAL A 169 -21.02 -8.04 -16.93
N TYR A 170 -21.76 -8.34 -18.01
CA TYR A 170 -22.98 -9.13 -17.98
C TYR A 170 -22.69 -10.56 -18.43
N GLU A 171 -23.21 -11.52 -17.69
CA GLU A 171 -23.11 -12.95 -17.96
C GLU A 171 -24.49 -13.59 -17.84
N THR A 172 -24.95 -14.25 -18.88
CA THR A 172 -26.17 -15.04 -18.87
C THR A 172 -25.89 -16.44 -18.33
N LEU A 173 -26.43 -16.78 -17.16
CA LEU A 173 -26.27 -18.09 -16.52
C LEU A 173 -27.33 -19.09 -17.00
N SER A 174 -28.53 -18.61 -17.31
CA SER A 174 -29.64 -19.40 -17.89
C SER A 174 -30.60 -18.47 -18.62
N LYS A 175 -31.65 -19.01 -19.26
CA LYS A 175 -32.67 -18.18 -19.91
C LYS A 175 -33.34 -17.16 -19.00
N GLN A 176 -33.36 -17.41 -17.70
CA GLN A 176 -34.04 -16.58 -16.71
C GLN A 176 -33.07 -15.89 -15.74
N VAL A 177 -31.77 -16.17 -15.79
CA VAL A 177 -30.82 -15.67 -14.79
C VAL A 177 -29.68 -14.93 -15.45
N ILE A 178 -29.58 -13.66 -15.17
CA ILE A 178 -28.50 -12.77 -15.61
C ILE A 178 -27.68 -12.34 -14.40
N ARG A 179 -26.36 -12.36 -14.54
CA ARG A 179 -25.40 -11.91 -13.56
C ARG A 179 -24.68 -10.66 -14.07
N LYS A 180 -24.65 -9.62 -13.25
CA LYS A 180 -23.93 -8.36 -13.49
C LYS A 180 -22.80 -8.24 -12.49
N ILE A 181 -21.58 -8.09 -12.95
CA ILE A 181 -20.37 -7.93 -12.16
C ILE A 181 -19.80 -6.55 -12.42
N LYS A 182 -19.67 -5.69 -11.40
CA LYS A 182 -18.98 -4.41 -11.50
C LYS A 182 -17.52 -4.60 -11.10
N ARG A 183 -16.59 -4.28 -12.00
CA ARG A 183 -15.16 -4.49 -11.80
C ARG A 183 -14.48 -3.27 -11.21
N ARG A 184 -14.51 -2.16 -11.92
CA ARG A 184 -13.86 -0.90 -11.52
C ARG A 184 -14.91 0.19 -11.49
N CYS A 185 -15.06 0.84 -10.33
CA CYS A 185 -15.94 1.98 -10.17
C CYS A 185 -15.11 3.21 -9.82
N SER A 186 -15.38 4.32 -10.48
CA SER A 186 -14.75 5.60 -10.22
C SER A 186 -15.81 6.61 -9.78
N ALA A 187 -15.57 7.20 -8.62
CA ALA A 187 -16.38 8.29 -8.05
C ALA A 187 -15.43 9.48 -7.74
N PRO A 188 -15.01 10.25 -8.74
CA PRO A 188 -13.92 11.23 -8.63
C PRO A 188 -14.20 12.35 -7.63
N GLU A 189 -15.46 12.63 -7.34
CA GLU A 189 -15.85 13.63 -6.33
C GLU A 189 -15.66 13.13 -4.88
N TRP A 190 -15.45 11.83 -4.68
CA TRP A 190 -15.28 11.24 -3.36
C TRP A 190 -13.80 11.20 -3.00
N PRO A 191 -13.40 11.66 -1.79
CA PRO A 191 -12.00 11.62 -1.39
C PRO A 191 -11.52 10.17 -1.25
N ALA A 192 -10.48 9.83 -1.97
CA ALA A 192 -9.88 8.50 -1.94
C ALA A 192 -8.35 8.59 -2.04
N VAL A 193 -7.68 8.33 -0.93
CA VAL A 193 -6.23 8.19 -0.86
C VAL A 193 -5.91 6.79 -0.36
N GLY A 194 -5.11 6.05 -1.12
CA GLY A 194 -4.83 4.65 -0.81
C GLY A 194 -6.02 3.72 -1.11
N LEU A 195 -6.78 4.01 -2.19
CA LEU A 195 -7.93 3.21 -2.63
C LEU A 195 -7.54 1.74 -2.87
N ASP A 196 -6.30 1.47 -3.27
CA ASP A 196 -5.77 0.12 -3.48
C ASP A 196 -5.81 -0.75 -2.21
N SER A 197 -5.90 -0.12 -1.04
CA SER A 197 -6.10 -0.82 0.24
C SER A 197 -7.51 -1.39 0.44
N VAL A 198 -8.47 -1.01 -0.44
CA VAL A 198 -9.86 -1.44 -0.38
C VAL A 198 -10.16 -2.37 -1.57
N GLN A 199 -10.39 -3.64 -1.28
CA GLN A 199 -10.82 -4.59 -2.30
C GLN A 199 -12.34 -4.62 -2.35
N ALA A 200 -12.92 -4.33 -3.52
CA ALA A 200 -14.35 -4.26 -3.74
C ALA A 200 -14.83 -5.41 -4.64
N ARG A 201 -15.87 -6.12 -4.19
CA ARG A 201 -16.59 -7.11 -5.00
C ARG A 201 -18.06 -6.69 -5.06
N ARG A 202 -18.57 -6.45 -6.27
CA ARG A 202 -19.93 -6.01 -6.52
C ARG A 202 -20.59 -6.92 -7.53
N LEU A 203 -21.70 -7.52 -7.12
CA LEU A 203 -22.42 -8.52 -7.90
C LEU A 203 -23.93 -8.21 -7.84
N THR A 204 -24.61 -8.24 -8.99
CA THR A 204 -26.07 -8.23 -9.05
C THR A 204 -26.55 -9.45 -9.82
N ARG A 205 -27.55 -10.15 -9.29
CA ARG A 205 -28.22 -11.26 -9.93
C ARG A 205 -29.67 -10.86 -10.20
N TYR A 206 -30.10 -11.06 -11.42
CA TYR A 206 -31.47 -10.84 -11.87
C TYR A 206 -32.08 -12.20 -12.19
N SER A 207 -33.28 -12.44 -11.66
CA SER A 207 -34.10 -13.59 -12.00
C SER A 207 -35.36 -13.09 -12.70
N LEU A 208 -35.55 -13.52 -13.94
CA LEU A 208 -36.69 -13.16 -14.80
C LEU A 208 -37.83 -14.16 -14.58
N SER A 209 -39.06 -13.70 -14.80
CA SER A 209 -40.25 -14.56 -14.87
C SER A 209 -40.17 -15.56 -16.02
N ASP A 210 -40.96 -16.61 -15.99
CA ASP A 210 -41.04 -17.61 -17.06
C ASP A 210 -41.44 -16.97 -18.40
N SER A 211 -42.27 -15.91 -18.37
CA SER A 211 -42.74 -15.13 -19.51
C SER A 211 -41.74 -14.05 -19.98
N LEU A 212 -40.64 -13.86 -19.29
CA LEU A 212 -39.62 -12.82 -19.54
C LEU A 212 -40.15 -11.37 -19.53
N ASP A 213 -41.32 -11.15 -18.93
CA ASP A 213 -42.00 -9.85 -18.83
C ASP A 213 -41.79 -9.12 -17.52
N ALA A 214 -41.23 -9.77 -16.51
CA ALA A 214 -40.98 -9.20 -15.20
C ALA A 214 -39.69 -9.74 -14.57
N LEU A 215 -39.17 -8.97 -13.63
CA LEU A 215 -38.08 -9.40 -12.74
C LEU A 215 -38.72 -9.99 -11.47
N ASP A 216 -38.54 -11.27 -11.23
CA ASP A 216 -39.06 -11.96 -10.04
C ASP A 216 -38.19 -11.72 -8.82
N GLU A 217 -36.87 -11.69 -9.00
CA GLU A 217 -35.92 -11.35 -7.95
C GLU A 217 -34.73 -10.57 -8.49
N LEU A 218 -34.37 -9.50 -7.77
CA LEU A 218 -33.17 -8.73 -7.96
C LEU A 218 -32.38 -8.83 -6.64
N HIS A 219 -31.13 -9.29 -6.74
CA HIS A 219 -30.26 -9.44 -5.60
C HIS A 219 -28.89 -8.81 -5.91
N ALA A 220 -28.62 -7.68 -5.32
CA ALA A 220 -27.32 -7.01 -5.40
C ALA A 220 -26.56 -7.21 -4.08
N GLU A 221 -25.29 -7.50 -4.21
CA GLU A 221 -24.35 -7.67 -3.10
C GLU A 221 -23.09 -6.86 -3.36
N GLU A 222 -22.65 -6.13 -2.34
CA GLU A 222 -21.38 -5.43 -2.30
C GLU A 222 -20.61 -5.90 -1.08
N LEU A 223 -19.35 -6.29 -1.30
CA LEU A 223 -18.39 -6.64 -0.26
C LEU A 223 -17.15 -5.76 -0.43
N LEU A 224 -16.82 -5.00 0.60
CA LEU A 224 -15.59 -4.21 0.69
C LEU A 224 -14.70 -4.82 1.76
N GLU A 225 -13.49 -5.21 1.38
CA GLU A 225 -12.47 -5.74 2.30
C GLU A 225 -11.39 -4.68 2.51
N MET A 226 -11.15 -4.32 3.77
CA MET A 226 -10.32 -3.20 4.20
C MET A 226 -9.38 -3.69 5.31
N GLY A 227 -8.35 -4.44 4.91
CA GLY A 227 -7.45 -5.11 5.85
C GLY A 227 -8.22 -6.07 6.78
N ALA A 228 -8.22 -5.80 8.08
CA ALA A 228 -8.94 -6.61 9.06
C ALA A 228 -10.45 -6.32 9.13
N LEU A 229 -10.94 -5.31 8.40
CA LEU A 229 -12.33 -4.88 8.42
C LEU A 229 -13.05 -5.27 7.13
N LYS A 230 -14.37 -5.50 7.23
CA LYS A 230 -15.26 -5.76 6.10
C LYS A 230 -16.54 -4.96 6.22
N ALA A 231 -16.94 -4.33 5.10
CA ALA A 231 -18.28 -3.81 4.93
C ALA A 231 -19.03 -4.67 3.91
N ARG A 232 -20.25 -5.05 4.21
CA ARG A 232 -21.09 -5.84 3.33
C ARG A 232 -22.48 -5.26 3.25
N VAL A 233 -22.99 -5.12 2.03
CA VAL A 233 -24.33 -4.62 1.75
C VAL A 233 -25.06 -5.61 0.87
N TRP A 234 -26.29 -5.91 1.24
CA TRP A 234 -27.24 -6.63 0.37
C TRP A 234 -28.42 -5.74 0.11
N LEU A 235 -28.83 -5.69 -1.11
CA LEU A 235 -30.09 -5.10 -1.53
C LEU A 235 -30.85 -6.13 -2.35
N ARG A 236 -32.00 -6.56 -1.85
CA ARG A 236 -32.85 -7.57 -2.47
C ARG A 236 -34.23 -7.01 -2.70
N ALA A 237 -34.75 -7.20 -3.91
CA ALA A 237 -36.13 -6.93 -4.24
C ALA A 237 -36.77 -8.23 -4.78
N ARG A 238 -37.86 -8.69 -4.17
CA ARG A 238 -38.61 -9.87 -4.56
C ARG A 238 -40.02 -9.46 -4.96
N ARG A 239 -40.47 -9.94 -6.11
CA ARG A 239 -41.81 -9.72 -6.60
C ARG A 239 -42.85 -10.13 -5.55
N ALA A 240 -43.81 -9.27 -5.33
CA ALA A 240 -44.93 -9.47 -4.40
C ALA A 240 -46.26 -9.50 -5.17
N LEU A 241 -47.19 -10.32 -4.69
CA LEU A 241 -48.54 -10.39 -5.22
C LEU A 241 -49.54 -9.97 -4.13
N PRO A 242 -50.66 -9.30 -4.49
CA PRO A 242 -51.09 -8.91 -5.84
C PRO A 242 -50.30 -7.72 -6.38
N ALA A 243 -50.22 -7.59 -7.73
CA ALA A 243 -49.70 -6.41 -8.38
C ALA A 243 -50.57 -5.19 -8.03
N PRO A 244 -49.99 -3.97 -7.93
CA PRO A 244 -50.75 -2.76 -7.67
C PRO A 244 -51.64 -2.42 -8.85
N ALA A 245 -52.74 -1.67 -8.60
CA ALA A 245 -53.62 -1.18 -9.67
C ALA A 245 -52.86 -0.33 -10.67
N GLY A 246 -53.19 -0.46 -11.97
CA GLY A 246 -52.49 0.27 -13.01
C GLY A 246 -52.65 1.79 -12.90
N ALA A 247 -51.60 2.57 -13.15
CA ALA A 247 -51.67 4.00 -13.30
C ALA A 247 -52.04 4.38 -14.74
N ALA A 248 -52.70 5.52 -14.91
CA ALA A 248 -52.98 6.08 -16.25
C ALA A 248 -51.63 6.39 -16.96
N ARG A 249 -51.53 5.99 -18.23
CA ARG A 249 -50.36 6.26 -19.05
C ARG A 249 -50.48 7.60 -19.77
N ALA A 250 -49.42 8.35 -19.82
CA ALA A 250 -49.32 9.59 -20.58
C ALA A 250 -49.15 9.28 -22.09
N ALA A 251 -49.63 10.17 -22.92
CA ALA A 251 -49.56 10.00 -24.38
C ALA A 251 -48.16 10.29 -24.96
N SER A 252 -47.32 11.05 -24.23
CA SER A 252 -45.94 11.35 -24.62
C SER A 252 -45.04 11.52 -23.40
N LEU A 253 -43.73 11.41 -23.61
CA LEU A 253 -42.74 11.68 -22.56
C LEU A 253 -42.86 13.10 -22.01
N ALA A 254 -43.06 14.08 -22.89
CA ALA A 254 -43.24 15.48 -22.49
C ALA A 254 -44.48 15.67 -21.59
N ALA A 255 -45.60 15.03 -21.93
CA ALA A 255 -46.81 15.05 -21.09
C ALA A 255 -46.60 14.32 -19.75
N ALA A 256 -45.86 13.21 -19.75
CA ALA A 256 -45.50 12.48 -18.53
C ALA A 256 -44.58 13.30 -17.61
N LEU A 257 -43.59 13.98 -18.18
CA LEU A 257 -42.67 14.86 -17.43
C LEU A 257 -43.39 16.12 -16.88
N ALA A 258 -44.31 16.70 -17.67
CA ALA A 258 -45.12 17.83 -17.19
C ALA A 258 -46.07 17.47 -16.05
N ALA A 259 -46.45 16.20 -15.94
CA ALA A 259 -47.31 15.68 -14.87
C ALA A 259 -46.53 15.27 -13.60
N LEU A 260 -45.22 15.44 -13.59
CA LEU A 260 -44.41 15.14 -12.40
C LEU A 260 -44.76 16.09 -11.24
N PRO A 261 -44.75 15.61 -9.98
CA PRO A 261 -44.88 16.47 -8.82
C PRO A 261 -43.85 17.62 -8.85
N ALA A 262 -44.30 18.87 -8.58
CA ALA A 262 -43.46 20.06 -8.65
C ALA A 262 -42.23 20.03 -7.70
N ALA A 263 -42.26 19.16 -6.67
CA ALA A 263 -41.17 18.96 -5.74
C ALA A 263 -40.02 18.14 -6.35
N LEU A 264 -40.22 17.43 -7.46
CA LEU A 264 -39.20 16.57 -8.05
C LEU A 264 -38.35 17.32 -9.08
N ALA A 265 -37.05 17.13 -8.99
CA ALA A 265 -36.09 17.70 -9.92
C ALA A 265 -35.21 16.59 -10.55
N PRO A 266 -34.68 16.79 -11.76
CA PRO A 266 -33.73 15.88 -12.36
C PRO A 266 -32.45 15.81 -11.50
N ALA A 267 -31.98 14.61 -11.25
CA ALA A 267 -30.82 14.34 -10.40
C ALA A 267 -29.90 13.30 -11.05
N PRO A 268 -28.58 13.43 -10.85
CA PRO A 268 -27.63 12.41 -11.29
C PRO A 268 -27.84 11.11 -10.51
N LEU A 269 -27.56 9.98 -11.15
CA LEU A 269 -27.68 8.66 -10.52
C LEU A 269 -26.51 8.34 -9.58
N ALA A 270 -25.31 8.89 -9.85
CA ALA A 270 -24.17 8.80 -8.95
C ALA A 270 -24.45 9.52 -7.63
N ALA A 271 -24.04 8.92 -6.53
CA ALA A 271 -24.18 9.54 -5.21
C ALA A 271 -23.23 10.74 -5.08
N PRO A 272 -23.73 11.92 -4.67
CA PRO A 272 -22.86 13.03 -4.32
C PRO A 272 -22.11 12.73 -3.01
N PRO A 273 -20.90 13.31 -2.81
CA PRO A 273 -20.16 13.16 -1.58
C PRO A 273 -20.90 13.78 -0.37
N PRO A 274 -20.71 13.25 0.84
CA PRO A 274 -21.42 13.71 2.05
C PRO A 274 -21.26 15.19 2.40
N ALA A 275 -20.20 15.83 1.92
CA ALA A 275 -19.94 17.26 2.14
C ALA A 275 -21.06 18.16 1.55
N ALA A 276 -21.79 17.70 0.54
CA ALA A 276 -22.93 18.42 -0.05
C ALA A 276 -24.16 18.44 0.88
N SER A 277 -24.20 17.62 1.92
CA SER A 277 -25.34 17.47 2.83
C SER A 277 -25.26 18.31 4.12
N GLY A 278 -24.24 19.20 4.25
CA GLY A 278 -24.05 20.01 5.48
C GLY A 278 -23.60 19.21 6.72
N VAL A 279 -23.53 17.89 6.63
CA VAL A 279 -22.89 17.01 7.61
C VAL A 279 -21.44 16.81 7.16
N SER A 280 -20.64 17.83 7.43
CA SER A 280 -19.24 17.88 7.02
C SER A 280 -18.48 16.65 7.48
N LEU A 281 -17.84 15.90 6.55
CA LEU A 281 -16.72 14.99 6.84
C LEU A 281 -15.65 15.69 7.70
N LEU A 282 -15.51 17.01 7.55
CA LEU A 282 -14.70 17.89 8.39
C LEU A 282 -15.21 17.99 9.84
N ARG A 283 -16.49 17.79 10.11
CA ARG A 283 -17.02 17.84 11.49
C ARG A 283 -16.59 16.63 12.32
N TRP A 284 -16.33 15.51 11.67
CA TRP A 284 -15.72 14.34 12.30
C TRP A 284 -14.23 14.56 12.64
N LEU A 285 -13.56 15.43 11.87
CA LEU A 285 -12.17 15.84 12.07
C LEU A 285 -12.01 16.97 13.12
N VAL A 286 -13.05 17.69 13.50
CA VAL A 286 -12.94 18.98 14.20
C VAL A 286 -13.57 18.99 15.61
N LEU A 287 -14.21 17.91 16.09
CA LEU A 287 -15.04 17.96 17.31
C LEU A 287 -14.35 17.60 18.64
N VAL A 288 -13.02 17.42 18.68
CA VAL A 288 -12.23 17.46 19.92
C VAL A 288 -11.30 18.66 19.79
N GLY A 289 -11.20 19.52 20.79
CA GLY A 289 -10.33 20.69 20.76
C GLY A 289 -8.90 20.25 20.41
N ALA A 290 -8.36 20.74 19.30
CA ALA A 290 -7.06 20.32 18.77
C ALA A 290 -5.92 20.49 19.79
N ASP A 291 -6.04 21.48 20.66
CA ASP A 291 -5.05 21.77 21.70
C ASP A 291 -5.07 20.73 22.83
N ASP A 292 -6.27 20.27 23.25
CA ASP A 292 -6.40 19.21 24.25
C ASP A 292 -5.90 17.85 23.71
N GLU A 293 -6.17 17.55 22.44
CA GLU A 293 -5.71 16.30 21.78
C GLU A 293 -4.18 16.28 21.66
N LEU A 294 -3.55 17.42 21.32
CA LEU A 294 -2.11 17.53 21.21
C LEU A 294 -1.42 17.38 22.59
N ALA A 295 -1.96 18.03 23.61
CA ALA A 295 -1.47 17.91 24.98
C ALA A 295 -1.63 16.48 25.53
N GLU A 296 -2.73 15.79 25.23
CA GLU A 296 -2.92 14.40 25.61
C GLU A 296 -1.96 13.45 24.88
N ALA A 297 -1.74 13.65 23.58
CA ALA A 297 -0.82 12.87 22.78
C ALA A 297 0.64 13.03 23.26
N LEU A 298 1.04 14.24 23.64
CA LEU A 298 2.36 14.50 24.25
C LEU A 298 2.50 13.84 25.61
N ARG A 299 1.50 13.92 26.47
CA ARG A 299 1.50 13.20 27.76
C ARG A 299 1.65 11.69 27.56
N ALA A 300 0.96 11.13 26.55
CA ALA A 300 1.09 9.71 26.21
C ALA A 300 2.51 9.36 25.70
N ALA A 301 3.12 10.24 24.88
CA ALA A 301 4.49 10.07 24.41
C ALA A 301 5.52 10.11 25.54
N ARG A 302 5.36 11.05 26.49
CA ARG A 302 6.19 11.12 27.72
C ARG A 302 6.03 9.88 28.60
N ALA A 303 4.78 9.44 28.83
CA ALA A 303 4.50 8.25 29.64
C ALA A 303 5.03 6.95 29.02
N ALA A 304 5.01 6.83 27.71
CA ALA A 304 5.57 5.69 27.01
C ALA A 304 7.10 5.57 27.21
N ARG A 305 7.79 6.71 27.30
CA ARG A 305 9.24 6.76 27.58
C ARG A 305 9.60 6.50 29.03
N GLY A 306 8.82 7.06 29.97
CA GLY A 306 9.07 6.94 31.40
C GLY A 306 8.87 5.53 31.98
N ALA A 307 8.20 4.64 31.27
CA ALA A 307 7.91 3.26 31.71
C ALA A 307 9.04 2.25 31.47
N GLY A 308 10.29 2.69 31.30
CA GLY A 308 11.43 1.82 31.00
C GLY A 308 11.52 1.41 29.53
N ALA A 309 10.61 1.91 28.72
CA ALA A 309 10.65 1.78 27.25
C ALA A 309 11.67 2.78 26.64
N GLY A 310 12.73 3.08 27.35
CA GLY A 310 13.73 4.10 27.01
C GLY A 310 14.55 3.84 25.76
N ALA A 311 14.16 2.86 24.97
CA ALA A 311 14.97 2.48 23.83
C ALA A 311 14.26 2.58 22.48
N GLY A 312 12.99 2.96 22.39
CA GLY A 312 12.25 2.86 21.10
C GLY A 312 12.08 1.40 20.65
N GLY A 313 11.27 1.17 19.64
CA GLY A 313 11.05 -0.19 19.09
C GLY A 313 10.07 -1.04 19.90
N ASP A 314 9.28 -0.44 20.79
CA ASP A 314 8.17 -1.08 21.48
C ASP A 314 6.79 -0.58 20.95
N ALA A 315 5.76 -1.42 21.08
CA ALA A 315 4.43 -1.13 20.59
C ALA A 315 3.72 0.03 21.34
N ARG A 316 4.14 0.33 22.57
CA ARG A 316 3.57 1.46 23.34
C ARG A 316 4.07 2.78 22.79
N GLY A 317 5.37 2.89 22.55
CA GLY A 317 5.99 4.05 21.93
C GLY A 317 5.45 4.30 20.52
N ALA A 318 5.35 3.24 19.70
CA ALA A 318 4.79 3.34 18.36
C ALA A 318 3.33 3.83 18.37
N ARG A 319 2.49 3.35 19.29
CA ARG A 319 1.11 3.84 19.45
C ARG A 319 1.04 5.30 19.91
N ALA A 320 1.90 5.69 20.84
CA ALA A 320 1.97 7.07 21.30
C ALA A 320 2.39 8.01 20.16
N ALA A 321 3.37 7.60 19.36
CA ALA A 321 3.80 8.32 18.16
C ALA A 321 2.68 8.42 17.10
N LEU A 322 1.92 7.34 16.87
CA LEU A 322 0.78 7.39 15.95
C LEU A 322 -0.31 8.37 16.40
N ARG A 323 -0.59 8.44 17.70
CA ARG A 323 -1.50 9.45 18.27
C ARG A 323 -0.98 10.87 18.11
N LEU A 324 0.32 11.07 18.36
CA LEU A 324 0.99 12.36 18.16
C LEU A 324 0.89 12.81 16.70
N LEU A 325 1.15 11.94 15.74
CA LEU A 325 1.00 12.24 14.32
C LEU A 325 -0.44 12.69 13.96
N ARG A 326 -1.45 12.02 14.53
CA ARG A 326 -2.86 12.39 14.32
C ARG A 326 -3.18 13.78 14.88
N ALA A 327 -2.70 14.09 16.06
CA ALA A 327 -2.89 15.39 16.69
C ALA A 327 -2.18 16.50 15.89
N LEU A 328 -0.94 16.28 15.49
CA LEU A 328 -0.15 17.24 14.70
C LEU A 328 -0.74 17.54 13.32
N ARG A 329 -1.37 16.57 12.66
CA ARG A 329 -2.06 16.81 11.36
C ARG A 329 -3.21 17.81 11.47
N ARG A 330 -3.77 18.00 12.64
CA ARG A 330 -4.89 18.91 12.91
C ARG A 330 -4.48 20.22 13.56
N ALA A 331 -3.26 20.25 14.12
CA ALA A 331 -2.79 21.39 14.87
C ALA A 331 -2.43 22.56 13.95
N PRO A 332 -2.83 23.80 14.27
CA PRO A 332 -2.36 25.00 13.60
C PRO A 332 -0.86 25.23 13.83
N ALA A 333 -0.22 26.10 13.01
CA ALA A 333 1.21 26.36 13.11
C ALA A 333 1.62 27.00 14.45
N ALA A 334 0.82 27.93 15.01
CA ALA A 334 1.20 28.67 16.21
C ALA A 334 1.32 27.80 17.47
N PRO A 335 0.39 26.90 17.83
CA PRO A 335 0.57 25.94 18.93
C PRO A 335 1.76 25.01 18.74
N VAL A 336 2.04 24.57 17.50
CA VAL A 336 3.19 23.72 17.19
C VAL A 336 4.50 24.48 17.40
N ALA A 337 4.59 25.74 16.97
CA ALA A 337 5.77 26.58 17.19
C ALA A 337 6.02 26.84 18.68
N ALA A 338 4.99 27.18 19.45
CA ALA A 338 5.09 27.32 20.90
C ALA A 338 5.60 26.05 21.57
N LEU A 339 5.07 24.88 21.15
CA LEU A 339 5.50 23.58 21.67
C LEU A 339 6.98 23.30 21.40
N LEU A 340 7.49 23.61 20.20
CA LEU A 340 8.91 23.44 19.85
C LEU A 340 9.85 24.26 20.75
N HIS A 341 9.43 25.45 21.14
CA HIS A 341 10.20 26.34 22.03
C HIS A 341 10.11 25.95 23.50
N ASP A 342 8.98 25.42 23.93
CA ASP A 342 8.73 25.06 25.33
C ASP A 342 9.28 23.68 25.72
N LEU A 343 9.63 22.84 24.74
CA LEU A 343 10.05 21.46 24.96
C LEU A 343 11.53 21.42 25.34
N ALA A 344 11.84 21.12 26.61
CA ALA A 344 13.19 21.03 27.12
C ALA A 344 13.84 19.64 27.00
N GLU A 345 13.06 18.59 26.71
CA GLU A 345 13.52 17.20 26.65
C GLU A 345 14.08 16.86 25.24
N PRO A 346 15.42 16.67 25.09
CA PRO A 346 16.05 16.50 23.77
C PRO A 346 15.44 15.35 22.95
N ASP A 347 15.28 14.19 23.57
CA ASP A 347 14.74 13.01 22.88
C ASP A 347 13.29 13.16 22.42
N LEU A 348 12.47 13.91 23.17
CA LEU A 348 11.10 14.17 22.79
C LEU A 348 11.05 15.21 21.67
N LEU A 349 11.97 16.17 21.68
CA LEU A 349 12.14 17.17 20.61
C LEU A 349 12.55 16.48 19.29
N GLU A 350 13.48 15.53 19.33
CA GLU A 350 13.83 14.72 18.16
C GLU A 350 12.62 13.98 17.59
N THR A 351 11.85 13.32 18.44
CA THR A 351 10.64 12.60 18.04
C THR A 351 9.58 13.56 17.49
N LEU A 352 9.45 14.75 18.07
CA LEU A 352 8.53 15.79 17.58
C LEU A 352 8.96 16.28 16.20
N CYS A 353 10.23 16.59 15.98
CA CYS A 353 10.76 17.00 14.68
C CYS A 353 10.51 15.91 13.62
N GLU A 354 10.75 14.65 13.96
CA GLU A 354 10.48 13.54 13.08
C GLU A 354 8.98 13.40 12.77
N ALA A 355 8.11 13.51 13.78
CA ALA A 355 6.66 13.48 13.59
C ALA A 355 6.16 14.64 12.71
N LEU A 356 6.71 15.84 12.86
CA LEU A 356 6.40 17.01 12.02
C LEU A 356 6.79 16.79 10.56
N GLY A 357 7.95 16.18 10.33
CA GLY A 357 8.38 15.77 8.99
C GLY A 357 7.40 14.77 8.35
N LEU A 358 6.98 13.74 9.11
CA LEU A 358 5.99 12.74 8.63
C LEU A 358 4.61 13.33 8.32
N VAL A 359 4.24 14.44 8.95
CA VAL A 359 3.00 15.17 8.63
C VAL A 359 3.10 15.88 7.29
N GLY A 360 4.22 16.57 7.01
CA GLY A 360 4.53 17.18 5.72
C GLY A 360 3.56 18.29 5.28
N SER A 361 2.82 18.94 6.20
CA SER A 361 1.88 20.01 5.89
C SER A 361 2.56 21.38 5.92
N ALA A 362 2.02 22.37 5.19
CA ALA A 362 2.52 23.74 5.22
C ALA A 362 2.45 24.35 6.63
N ALA A 363 1.44 24.02 7.42
CA ALA A 363 1.29 24.50 8.80
C ALA A 363 2.41 23.98 9.70
N THR A 364 2.71 22.68 9.66
CA THR A 364 3.81 22.09 10.43
C THR A 364 5.17 22.58 9.95
N HIS A 365 5.35 22.71 8.62
CA HIS A 365 6.59 23.23 8.04
C HIS A 365 6.84 24.68 8.46
N ALA A 366 5.82 25.53 8.40
CA ALA A 366 5.93 26.94 8.82
C ALA A 366 6.32 27.09 10.29
N ALA A 367 5.97 26.11 11.15
CA ALA A 367 6.39 26.09 12.54
C ALA A 367 7.84 25.60 12.72
N VAL A 368 8.23 24.53 12.02
CA VAL A 368 9.50 23.84 12.25
C VAL A 368 10.67 24.42 11.46
N ALA A 369 10.47 24.93 10.23
CA ALA A 369 11.54 25.44 9.39
C ALA A 369 12.29 26.63 10.01
N PRO A 370 11.63 27.66 10.62
CA PRO A 370 12.30 28.73 11.35
C PRO A 370 13.02 28.22 12.61
N PHE A 371 12.42 27.28 13.34
CA PHE A 371 13.01 26.68 14.54
C PHE A 371 14.33 25.98 14.22
N LEU A 372 14.36 25.18 13.16
CA LEU A 372 15.54 24.45 12.68
C LEU A 372 16.53 25.35 11.92
N ARG A 373 16.13 26.56 11.55
CA ARG A 373 16.91 27.48 10.71
C ARG A 373 17.32 26.84 9.38
N LEU A 374 16.41 26.16 8.71
CA LEU A 374 16.70 25.30 7.55
C LEU A 374 17.43 26.02 6.40
N ARG A 375 17.33 27.36 6.30
CA ARG A 375 17.98 28.19 5.28
C ARG A 375 19.17 28.99 5.78
N SER A 376 19.56 28.79 7.04
CA SER A 376 20.65 29.52 7.66
C SER A 376 21.92 28.67 7.71
N PRO A 377 23.11 29.30 7.62
CA PRO A 377 24.36 28.60 7.92
C PRO A 377 24.42 28.04 9.35
N ASP A 378 23.61 28.60 10.27
CA ASP A 378 23.49 28.15 11.68
C ASP A 378 22.40 27.11 11.88
N VAL A 379 22.12 26.30 10.85
CA VAL A 379 21.16 25.20 10.92
C VAL A 379 21.52 24.22 12.04
N THR A 380 20.54 23.65 12.72
CA THR A 380 20.73 22.57 13.73
C THR A 380 20.82 21.22 13.03
N PRO A 381 22.04 20.70 12.70
CA PRO A 381 22.17 19.61 11.71
C PRO A 381 21.44 18.35 12.12
N HIS A 382 21.54 17.93 13.38
CA HIS A 382 20.94 16.69 13.86
C HIS A 382 19.40 16.68 13.74
N LEU A 383 18.73 17.74 14.21
CA LEU A 383 17.26 17.83 14.15
C LEU A 383 16.76 18.06 12.71
N ALA A 384 17.50 18.87 11.92
CA ALA A 384 17.16 19.15 10.53
C ALA A 384 17.20 17.85 9.69
N ARG A 385 18.24 17.03 9.84
CA ARG A 385 18.35 15.73 9.15
C ARG A 385 17.21 14.79 9.54
N ARG A 386 16.83 14.72 10.82
CA ARG A 386 15.69 13.92 11.28
C ARG A 386 14.38 14.39 10.65
N TYR A 387 14.14 15.69 10.64
CA TYR A 387 12.97 16.28 10.02
C TYR A 387 12.90 15.96 8.52
N LEU A 388 14.00 16.20 7.78
CA LEU A 388 14.07 15.97 6.33
C LEU A 388 13.94 14.47 5.97
N ALA A 389 14.60 13.58 6.72
CA ALA A 389 14.47 12.15 6.51
C ALA A 389 13.04 11.65 6.75
N ALA A 390 12.32 12.24 7.71
CA ALA A 390 10.93 11.95 7.96
C ALA A 390 10.02 12.53 6.87
N LEU A 391 10.30 13.75 6.38
CA LEU A 391 9.57 14.39 5.28
C LEU A 391 9.67 13.57 3.99
N ALA A 392 10.82 12.96 3.71
CA ALA A 392 10.99 12.01 2.62
C ALA A 392 9.94 10.88 2.63
N LEU A 393 9.41 10.54 3.80
CA LEU A 393 8.45 9.48 4.02
C LEU A 393 7.02 9.98 4.32
N ALA A 394 6.79 11.31 4.26
CA ALA A 394 5.47 11.89 4.49
C ALA A 394 4.46 11.30 3.48
N PRO A 395 3.33 10.74 3.94
CA PRO A 395 2.36 10.14 3.03
C PRO A 395 1.68 11.16 2.10
N ARG A 396 1.58 12.42 2.54
CA ARG A 396 0.88 13.51 1.85
C ARG A 396 1.64 14.83 1.99
N PRO A 397 2.82 14.94 1.38
CA PRO A 397 3.58 16.20 1.43
C PRO A 397 2.85 17.27 0.63
N GLN A 398 2.93 18.52 1.07
CA GLN A 398 2.38 19.66 0.32
C GLN A 398 3.44 20.25 -0.61
N GLU A 399 3.01 20.74 -1.79
CA GLU A 399 3.89 21.29 -2.83
C GLU A 399 4.79 22.40 -2.32
N SER A 400 4.22 23.36 -1.58
CA SER A 400 4.96 24.49 -1.00
C SER A 400 6.09 24.06 -0.05
N VAL A 401 5.93 22.92 0.63
CA VAL A 401 6.97 22.35 1.51
C VAL A 401 8.12 21.80 0.67
N ILE A 402 7.83 21.11 -0.42
CA ILE A 402 8.85 20.55 -1.32
C ILE A 402 9.66 21.67 -1.97
N GLU A 403 9.00 22.71 -2.45
CA GLU A 403 9.67 23.88 -3.03
C GLU A 403 10.57 24.60 -2.03
N ASP A 404 10.12 24.71 -0.77
CA ASP A 404 10.93 25.36 0.27
C ASP A 404 12.17 24.54 0.64
N VAL A 405 12.02 23.21 0.74
CA VAL A 405 13.14 22.29 1.00
C VAL A 405 14.13 22.28 -0.15
N LEU A 406 13.66 22.35 -1.40
CA LEU A 406 14.53 22.41 -2.57
C LEU A 406 15.37 23.71 -2.56
N ARG A 407 14.75 24.85 -2.23
CA ARG A 407 15.45 26.13 -2.05
C ARG A 407 16.46 26.07 -0.89
N ALA A 408 16.11 25.45 0.23
CA ALA A 408 17.03 25.27 1.35
C ALA A 408 18.27 24.46 0.93
N ALA A 409 18.12 23.45 0.06
CA ALA A 409 19.26 22.68 -0.48
C ALA A 409 20.20 23.52 -1.37
N GLU A 410 19.71 24.63 -1.95
CA GLU A 410 20.52 25.56 -2.74
C GLU A 410 21.25 26.61 -1.87
N GLU A 411 20.69 26.97 -0.71
CA GLU A 411 21.17 28.05 0.17
C GLU A 411 22.15 27.57 1.26
N VAL A 412 22.07 26.28 1.64
CA VAL A 412 22.89 25.69 2.74
C VAL A 412 24.15 25.04 2.20
N ASN A 413 25.29 25.25 2.91
CA ASN A 413 26.57 24.66 2.55
C ASN A 413 26.90 23.32 3.23
N ASP A 414 26.16 22.93 4.25
CA ASP A 414 26.35 21.62 4.93
C ASP A 414 25.96 20.46 4.02
N ALA A 415 26.94 19.65 3.61
CA ALA A 415 26.73 18.55 2.67
C ALA A 415 25.68 17.54 3.16
N SER A 416 25.61 17.28 4.47
CA SER A 416 24.67 16.31 5.06
C SER A 416 23.23 16.82 5.04
N ILE A 417 23.04 18.12 5.19
CA ILE A 417 21.74 18.77 5.07
C ILE A 417 21.30 18.81 3.61
N VAL A 418 22.20 19.18 2.68
CA VAL A 418 21.93 19.17 1.25
C VAL A 418 21.52 17.77 0.78
N GLU A 419 22.25 16.73 1.18
CA GLU A 419 21.87 15.33 0.88
C GLU A 419 20.46 15.03 1.37
N SER A 420 20.18 15.28 2.64
CA SER A 420 18.87 14.98 3.24
C SER A 420 17.74 15.77 2.58
N ALA A 421 17.98 17.03 2.21
CA ALA A 421 16.99 17.89 1.56
C ALA A 421 16.68 17.42 0.13
N LEU A 422 17.70 17.07 -0.66
CA LEU A 422 17.53 16.58 -2.03
C LEU A 422 16.81 15.22 -2.06
N LEU A 423 17.21 14.30 -1.18
CA LEU A 423 16.52 13.00 -1.04
C LEU A 423 15.06 13.18 -0.62
N ALA A 424 14.81 14.10 0.32
CA ALA A 424 13.45 14.42 0.77
C ALA A 424 12.60 15.04 -0.33
N ALA A 425 13.14 15.99 -1.08
CA ALA A 425 12.43 16.65 -2.18
C ALA A 425 12.05 15.62 -3.28
N GLY A 426 12.98 14.75 -3.69
CA GLY A 426 12.71 13.69 -4.66
C GLY A 426 11.64 12.72 -4.19
N ALA A 427 11.76 12.20 -2.95
CA ALA A 427 10.84 11.25 -2.38
C ALA A 427 9.45 11.86 -2.10
N ALA A 428 9.37 13.09 -1.66
CA ALA A 428 8.10 13.77 -1.44
C ALA A 428 7.39 14.09 -2.77
N ALA A 429 8.13 14.53 -3.79
CA ALA A 429 7.57 14.82 -5.11
C ALA A 429 6.97 13.58 -5.81
N SER A 430 7.52 12.39 -5.58
CA SER A 430 6.98 11.14 -6.14
C SER A 430 5.54 10.81 -5.67
N ARG A 431 5.12 11.38 -4.54
CA ARG A 431 3.79 11.13 -3.93
C ARG A 431 2.75 12.17 -4.27
N LEU A 432 3.13 13.20 -5.03
CA LEU A 432 2.18 14.20 -5.50
C LEU A 432 1.46 13.70 -6.77
N PRO A 433 0.13 13.85 -6.82
CA PRO A 433 -0.64 13.46 -8.01
C PRO A 433 -0.44 14.39 -9.20
N ALA A 434 0.11 15.59 -8.97
CA ALA A 434 0.24 16.64 -9.99
C ALA A 434 1.60 16.61 -10.68
N GLU A 435 1.61 16.54 -12.01
CA GLU A 435 2.80 16.56 -12.85
C GLU A 435 3.72 17.77 -12.70
N PRO A 436 3.23 19.04 -12.49
CA PRO A 436 4.09 20.20 -12.58
C PRO A 436 5.24 20.20 -11.57
N VAL A 437 4.98 19.87 -10.31
CA VAL A 437 5.99 19.95 -9.23
C VAL A 437 7.04 18.85 -9.37
N ALA A 438 6.64 17.62 -9.71
CA ALA A 438 7.58 16.53 -9.95
C ALA A 438 8.53 16.84 -11.13
N GLY A 439 8.04 17.51 -12.17
CA GLY A 439 8.86 18.01 -13.28
C GLY A 439 9.86 19.09 -12.85
N VAL A 440 9.42 20.05 -12.05
CA VAL A 440 10.31 21.11 -11.50
C VAL A 440 11.42 20.50 -10.66
N VAL A 441 11.10 19.57 -9.76
CA VAL A 441 12.09 18.87 -8.91
C VAL A 441 13.05 18.05 -9.78
N ARG A 442 12.56 17.29 -10.76
CA ARG A 442 13.41 16.54 -11.71
C ARG A 442 14.41 17.46 -12.41
N ASP A 443 13.94 18.57 -12.96
CA ASP A 443 14.77 19.50 -13.72
C ASP A 443 15.80 20.21 -12.83
N ALA A 444 15.45 20.52 -11.59
CA ALA A 444 16.38 21.07 -10.60
C ALA A 444 17.46 20.04 -10.21
N LEU A 445 17.06 18.78 -9.95
CA LEU A 445 18.00 17.70 -9.65
C LEU A 445 18.93 17.38 -10.83
N ALA A 446 18.42 17.37 -12.06
CA ALA A 446 19.21 17.15 -13.26
C ALA A 446 20.25 18.27 -13.48
N ARG A 447 19.85 19.53 -13.31
CA ARG A 447 20.81 20.67 -13.36
C ARG A 447 21.86 20.57 -12.25
N SER A 448 21.46 20.24 -11.03
CA SER A 448 22.38 20.06 -9.91
C SER A 448 23.37 18.90 -10.16
N LEU A 449 22.90 17.80 -10.75
CA LEU A 449 23.74 16.65 -11.11
C LEU A 449 24.79 17.01 -12.17
N ALA A 450 24.41 17.78 -13.19
CA ALA A 450 25.32 18.24 -14.24
C ALA A 450 26.47 19.13 -13.69
N ASN A 451 26.25 19.79 -12.56
CA ASN A 451 27.22 20.68 -11.92
C ASN A 451 28.14 19.96 -10.91
N CYS A 452 27.94 18.65 -10.69
CA CYS A 452 28.75 17.89 -9.73
C CYS A 452 30.21 17.72 -10.19
N LYS A 453 31.13 17.99 -9.30
CA LYS A 453 32.58 17.85 -9.53
C LYS A 453 33.13 16.51 -9.05
N ASP A 454 32.56 15.93 -8.02
CA ASP A 454 32.99 14.70 -7.38
C ASP A 454 31.90 13.62 -7.41
N ASP A 455 32.30 12.40 -7.12
CA ASP A 455 31.40 11.23 -7.17
C ASP A 455 30.39 11.19 -6.02
N GLU A 456 30.71 11.78 -4.86
CA GLU A 456 29.78 11.85 -3.74
C GLU A 456 28.61 12.79 -4.06
N CYS A 457 28.91 13.94 -4.65
CA CYS A 457 27.91 14.86 -5.20
C CYS A 457 27.00 14.14 -6.22
N ARG A 458 27.59 13.37 -7.15
CA ARG A 458 26.81 12.61 -8.15
C ARG A 458 25.94 11.55 -7.52
N ARG A 459 26.48 10.79 -6.56
CA ARG A 459 25.78 9.72 -5.84
C ARG A 459 24.49 10.24 -5.20
N VAL A 460 24.56 11.33 -4.46
CA VAL A 460 23.41 11.94 -3.76
C VAL A 460 22.32 12.34 -4.74
N ARG A 461 22.68 13.02 -5.85
CA ARG A 461 21.69 13.52 -6.82
C ARG A 461 21.09 12.41 -7.64
N ILE A 462 21.86 11.37 -7.94
CA ILE A 462 21.36 10.15 -8.60
C ILE A 462 20.32 9.45 -7.73
N HIS A 463 20.57 9.29 -6.43
CA HIS A 463 19.58 8.73 -5.51
C HIS A 463 18.33 9.61 -5.39
N ALA A 464 18.49 10.93 -5.35
CA ALA A 464 17.38 11.86 -5.31
C ALA A 464 16.51 11.79 -6.58
N LEU A 465 17.12 11.63 -7.77
CA LEU A 465 16.42 11.37 -9.03
C LEU A 465 15.70 10.02 -9.02
N GLY A 466 16.32 8.97 -8.46
CA GLY A 466 15.69 7.66 -8.28
C GLY A 466 14.48 7.71 -7.38
N ASN A 467 14.52 8.55 -6.34
CA ASN A 467 13.40 8.75 -5.43
C ASN A 467 12.15 9.35 -6.09
N LEU A 468 12.27 9.99 -7.26
CA LEU A 468 11.10 10.44 -8.03
C LEU A 468 10.27 9.27 -8.57
N GLN A 469 10.86 8.07 -8.73
CA GLN A 469 10.21 6.85 -9.25
C GLN A 469 9.43 7.08 -10.56
N ARG A 470 9.97 7.91 -11.45
CA ARG A 470 9.33 8.28 -12.71
C ARG A 470 9.98 7.60 -13.90
N GLU A 471 9.16 7.26 -14.89
CA GLU A 471 9.66 6.65 -16.11
C GLU A 471 10.58 7.58 -16.92
N ASP A 472 10.34 8.89 -16.86
CA ASP A 472 11.13 9.92 -17.55
C ASP A 472 12.54 10.14 -16.96
N THR A 473 12.86 9.56 -15.80
CA THR A 473 14.20 9.57 -15.21
C THR A 473 15.06 8.37 -15.61
N ILE A 474 14.45 7.29 -16.12
CA ILE A 474 15.11 6.01 -16.38
C ILE A 474 16.28 6.17 -17.36
N GLU A 475 16.10 6.91 -18.44
CA GLU A 475 17.14 7.07 -19.47
C GLU A 475 18.39 7.75 -18.91
N SER A 476 18.21 8.81 -18.12
CA SER A 476 19.31 9.49 -17.44
C SER A 476 20.04 8.57 -16.45
N LEU A 477 19.28 7.78 -15.67
CA LEU A 477 19.86 6.83 -14.71
C LEU A 477 20.64 5.71 -15.42
N LEU A 478 20.12 5.17 -16.54
CA LEU A 478 20.83 4.17 -17.33
C LEU A 478 22.12 4.73 -17.95
N GLU A 479 22.12 6.00 -18.40
CA GLU A 479 23.34 6.65 -18.90
C GLU A 479 24.42 6.78 -17.80
N HIS A 480 24.01 7.11 -16.58
CA HIS A 480 24.94 7.17 -15.45
C HIS A 480 25.44 5.78 -15.03
N ALA A 481 24.62 4.74 -15.15
CA ALA A 481 25.05 3.36 -14.92
C ALA A 481 26.07 2.89 -15.95
N GLU A 482 25.97 3.33 -17.23
CA GLU A 482 26.87 2.93 -18.32
C GLU A 482 28.18 3.71 -18.35
N ARG A 483 28.12 5.01 -18.06
CA ARG A 483 29.27 5.94 -18.20
C ARG A 483 29.92 6.29 -16.87
N GLY A 484 29.24 6.05 -15.75
CA GLY A 484 29.73 6.43 -14.43
C GLY A 484 30.91 5.59 -13.95
N ALA A 485 31.77 6.18 -13.13
CA ALA A 485 32.73 5.43 -12.34
C ALA A 485 31.98 4.53 -11.31
N GLY A 486 32.65 3.53 -10.74
CA GLY A 486 32.05 2.50 -9.90
C GLY A 486 30.97 2.96 -8.92
N PRO A 487 31.23 3.96 -8.03
CA PRO A 487 30.23 4.44 -7.06
C PRO A 487 29.00 5.09 -7.70
N ALA A 488 29.19 5.91 -8.74
CA ALA A 488 28.09 6.58 -9.43
C ALA A 488 27.23 5.57 -10.25
N ALA A 489 27.87 4.62 -10.91
CA ALA A 489 27.19 3.56 -11.63
C ALA A 489 26.34 2.68 -10.68
N LEU A 490 26.89 2.33 -9.52
CA LEU A 490 26.16 1.58 -8.51
C LEU A 490 24.96 2.35 -7.95
N ALA A 491 25.12 3.66 -7.67
CA ALA A 491 24.03 4.50 -7.24
C ALA A 491 22.90 4.58 -8.28
N ALA A 492 23.25 4.62 -9.57
CA ALA A 492 22.28 4.63 -10.65
C ALA A 492 21.51 3.30 -10.75
N LEU A 493 22.19 2.17 -10.59
CA LEU A 493 21.54 0.85 -10.59
C LEU A 493 20.65 0.67 -9.33
N ASP A 494 21.11 1.11 -8.16
CA ASP A 494 20.29 1.10 -6.94
C ASP A 494 19.05 1.99 -7.10
N ALA A 495 19.17 3.16 -7.74
CA ALA A 495 18.07 4.08 -8.01
C ALA A 495 17.02 3.49 -8.98
N LEU A 496 17.45 2.66 -9.93
CA LEU A 496 16.59 1.98 -10.89
C LEU A 496 15.77 0.83 -10.26
N GLU A 497 16.14 0.35 -9.06
CA GLU A 497 15.35 -0.69 -8.38
C GLU A 497 13.89 -0.25 -8.13
N GLY A 498 13.65 1.02 -7.80
CA GLY A 498 12.32 1.57 -7.54
C GLY A 498 11.39 1.61 -8.78
N VAL A 499 11.96 1.54 -9.98
CA VAL A 499 11.24 1.57 -11.26
C VAL A 499 11.46 0.30 -12.10
N ALA A 500 11.83 -0.81 -11.45
CA ALA A 500 12.19 -2.06 -12.10
C ALA A 500 11.12 -2.59 -13.08
N ALA A 501 9.84 -2.40 -12.79
CA ALA A 501 8.74 -2.80 -13.67
C ALA A 501 8.78 -2.04 -15.02
N ALA A 502 9.11 -0.75 -15.01
CA ALA A 502 9.21 0.07 -16.20
C ALA A 502 10.50 -0.20 -17.03
N LEU A 503 11.50 -0.86 -16.43
CA LEU A 503 12.69 -1.32 -17.12
C LEU A 503 12.45 -2.55 -18.01
N ALA A 504 11.34 -3.24 -17.87
CA ALA A 504 11.04 -4.48 -18.58
C ALA A 504 10.68 -4.24 -20.06
N THR A 505 11.42 -3.37 -20.77
CA THR A 505 11.35 -3.18 -22.22
C THR A 505 12.56 -3.80 -22.90
N PRO A 506 12.44 -4.30 -24.16
CA PRO A 506 13.55 -4.95 -24.85
C PRO A 506 14.83 -4.09 -24.93
N GLU A 507 14.68 -2.79 -25.16
CA GLU A 507 15.82 -1.86 -25.28
C GLU A 507 16.56 -1.67 -23.97
N ARG A 508 15.83 -1.42 -22.88
CA ARG A 508 16.38 -1.23 -21.53
C ARG A 508 17.02 -2.50 -21.00
N VAL A 509 16.37 -3.64 -21.25
CA VAL A 509 16.92 -4.96 -20.88
C VAL A 509 18.24 -5.24 -21.59
N LEU A 510 18.38 -4.92 -22.90
CA LEU A 510 19.63 -5.07 -23.63
C LEU A 510 20.76 -4.19 -23.08
N ARG A 511 20.45 -3.00 -22.53
CA ARG A 511 21.44 -2.14 -21.88
C ARG A 511 21.93 -2.76 -20.57
N LEU A 512 21.00 -3.30 -19.75
CA LEU A 512 21.36 -4.03 -18.53
C LEU A 512 22.20 -5.28 -18.85
N GLU A 513 21.88 -6.04 -19.92
CA GLU A 513 22.67 -7.18 -20.35
C GLU A 513 24.13 -6.79 -20.68
N ARG A 514 24.31 -5.68 -21.38
CA ARG A 514 25.66 -5.16 -21.68
C ARG A 514 26.44 -4.85 -20.41
N LEU A 515 25.79 -4.20 -19.42
CA LEU A 515 26.43 -3.94 -18.13
C LEU A 515 26.83 -5.23 -17.41
N VAL A 516 25.97 -6.26 -17.43
CA VAL A 516 26.27 -7.57 -16.83
C VAL A 516 27.48 -8.24 -17.48
N LEU A 517 27.61 -8.13 -18.79
CA LEU A 517 28.66 -8.86 -19.56
C LEU A 517 29.97 -8.08 -19.68
N ASP A 518 29.89 -6.76 -19.85
CA ASP A 518 31.01 -5.94 -20.32
C ASP A 518 31.48 -4.88 -19.30
N ALA A 519 30.73 -4.61 -18.18
CA ALA A 519 31.21 -3.67 -17.19
C ALA A 519 32.52 -4.15 -16.51
N ARG A 520 33.44 -3.20 -16.23
CA ARG A 520 34.74 -3.51 -15.64
C ARG A 520 34.66 -3.94 -14.20
N ALA A 521 33.85 -3.22 -13.38
CA ALA A 521 33.72 -3.52 -11.95
C ALA A 521 32.75 -4.69 -11.70
N LEU A 522 33.20 -5.69 -10.92
CA LEU A 522 32.39 -6.85 -10.55
C LEU A 522 31.12 -6.45 -9.80
N GLU A 523 31.18 -5.42 -9.00
CA GLU A 523 30.08 -4.88 -8.22
C GLU A 523 28.98 -4.31 -9.11
N VAL A 524 29.34 -3.59 -10.18
CA VAL A 524 28.42 -3.05 -11.19
C VAL A 524 27.75 -4.19 -11.95
N ARG A 525 28.54 -5.21 -12.35
CA ARG A 525 28.01 -6.43 -13.01
C ARG A 525 27.00 -7.16 -12.12
N ALA A 526 27.32 -7.30 -10.82
CA ALA A 526 26.45 -7.97 -9.86
C ALA A 526 25.15 -7.20 -9.62
N ALA A 527 25.20 -5.87 -9.48
CA ALA A 527 24.03 -5.01 -9.32
C ALA A 527 23.15 -5.01 -10.58
N ALA A 528 23.77 -4.87 -11.77
CA ALA A 528 23.06 -4.96 -13.04
C ALA A 528 22.39 -6.33 -13.26
N LEU A 529 23.06 -7.41 -12.85
CA LEU A 529 22.52 -8.77 -12.90
C LEU A 529 21.30 -8.94 -11.99
N ASP A 530 21.38 -8.43 -10.76
CA ASP A 530 20.25 -8.50 -9.82
C ASP A 530 19.03 -7.76 -10.37
N LEU A 531 19.23 -6.56 -10.89
CA LEU A 531 18.19 -5.76 -11.52
C LEU A 531 17.61 -6.43 -12.77
N LEU A 532 18.47 -6.97 -13.65
CA LEU A 532 18.07 -7.72 -14.83
C LEU A 532 17.20 -8.94 -14.49
N LEU A 533 17.58 -9.70 -13.47
CA LEU A 533 16.82 -10.87 -13.04
C LEU A 533 15.46 -10.49 -12.46
N ARG A 534 15.36 -9.37 -11.74
CA ARG A 534 14.08 -8.83 -11.25
C ARG A 534 13.18 -8.36 -12.40
N CYS A 535 13.72 -7.62 -13.37
CA CYS A 535 12.98 -7.23 -14.58
C CYS A 535 12.52 -8.45 -15.38
N SER A 536 13.37 -9.47 -15.51
CA SER A 536 13.05 -10.71 -16.23
C SER A 536 12.01 -11.57 -15.54
N ALA A 537 11.77 -11.38 -14.23
CA ALA A 537 10.66 -12.00 -13.52
C ALA A 537 9.31 -11.44 -14.00
N VAL A 538 9.29 -10.19 -14.49
CA VAL A 538 8.10 -9.54 -15.06
C VAL A 538 8.01 -9.82 -16.57
N ALA A 539 9.13 -9.73 -17.30
CA ALA A 539 9.19 -9.90 -18.76
C ALA A 539 10.46 -10.66 -19.19
N PRO A 540 10.40 -11.98 -19.41
CA PRO A 540 11.57 -12.84 -19.65
C PRO A 540 12.02 -12.84 -21.11
N PHE A 541 12.32 -11.67 -21.70
CA PHE A 541 12.63 -11.55 -23.14
C PHE A 541 13.96 -12.23 -23.52
N SER A 542 15.01 -12.03 -22.74
CA SER A 542 16.38 -12.40 -23.14
C SER A 542 17.08 -13.32 -22.14
N LEU A 543 16.44 -13.61 -21.01
CA LEU A 543 17.06 -14.32 -19.91
C LEU A 543 17.80 -15.62 -20.26
N PRO A 544 17.27 -16.51 -21.14
CA PRO A 544 18.01 -17.72 -21.52
C PRO A 544 19.36 -17.43 -22.20
N ARG A 545 19.40 -16.42 -23.07
CA ARG A 545 20.63 -16.02 -23.79
C ARG A 545 21.64 -15.42 -22.82
N THR A 546 21.21 -14.54 -21.94
CA THR A 546 22.07 -13.91 -20.93
C THR A 546 22.68 -14.95 -20.00
N LEU A 547 21.90 -15.93 -19.56
CA LEU A 547 22.37 -17.02 -18.70
C LEU A 547 23.43 -17.88 -19.39
N LEU A 548 23.30 -18.15 -20.70
CA LEU A 548 24.30 -18.84 -21.46
C LEU A 548 25.59 -18.03 -21.56
N ALA A 549 25.48 -16.73 -21.89
CA ALA A 549 26.63 -15.84 -21.95
C ALA A 549 27.35 -15.69 -20.61
N LEU A 550 26.59 -15.60 -19.51
CA LEU A 550 27.15 -15.63 -18.16
C LEU A 550 27.94 -16.91 -17.87
N HIS A 551 27.38 -18.06 -18.27
CA HIS A 551 28.08 -19.33 -18.07
C HIS A 551 29.41 -19.41 -18.81
N GLU A 552 29.51 -18.84 -20.01
CA GLU A 552 30.68 -18.88 -20.85
C GLU A 552 31.74 -17.83 -20.47
N ARG A 553 31.31 -16.62 -20.03
CA ARG A 553 32.19 -15.45 -19.94
C ARG A 553 32.30 -14.83 -18.56
N ALA A 554 31.40 -15.17 -17.62
CA ALA A 554 31.39 -14.52 -16.33
C ALA A 554 32.24 -15.24 -15.30
N PRO A 555 32.80 -14.52 -14.31
CA PRO A 555 33.39 -15.12 -13.13
C PRO A 555 32.42 -16.04 -12.39
N SER A 556 32.96 -17.06 -11.71
CA SER A 556 32.17 -18.05 -10.97
C SER A 556 31.26 -17.40 -9.91
N GLU A 557 31.66 -16.29 -9.34
CA GLU A 557 30.90 -15.55 -8.36
C GLU A 557 29.59 -14.99 -8.93
N LEU A 558 29.62 -14.39 -10.13
CA LEU A 558 28.40 -13.93 -10.81
C LEU A 558 27.49 -15.07 -11.22
N GLN A 559 28.04 -16.18 -11.67
CA GLN A 559 27.28 -17.39 -12.01
C GLN A 559 26.54 -17.93 -10.80
N ARG A 560 27.18 -17.96 -9.62
CA ARG A 560 26.56 -18.37 -8.36
C ARG A 560 25.46 -17.42 -7.92
N LEU A 561 25.69 -16.12 -7.99
CA LEU A 561 24.67 -15.11 -7.70
C LEU A 561 23.44 -15.26 -8.58
N ALA A 562 23.66 -15.40 -9.91
CA ALA A 562 22.58 -15.62 -10.88
C ALA A 562 21.73 -16.84 -10.52
N TRP A 563 22.39 -17.97 -10.26
CA TRP A 563 21.68 -19.21 -9.94
C TRP A 563 20.88 -19.13 -8.67
N GLN A 564 21.47 -18.59 -7.60
CA GLN A 564 20.81 -18.46 -6.31
C GLN A 564 19.64 -17.46 -6.38
N ARG A 565 19.80 -16.34 -7.11
CA ARG A 565 18.72 -15.38 -7.33
C ARG A 565 17.57 -15.99 -8.13
N LEU A 566 17.85 -16.72 -9.19
CA LEU A 566 16.84 -17.44 -9.97
C LEU A 566 16.06 -18.44 -9.11
N ARG A 567 16.74 -19.17 -8.23
CA ARG A 567 16.07 -20.10 -7.30
C ARG A 567 15.16 -19.36 -6.32
N ALA A 568 15.59 -18.21 -5.82
CA ALA A 568 14.77 -17.38 -4.95
C ALA A 568 13.53 -16.87 -5.68
N LEU A 569 13.68 -16.32 -6.89
CA LEU A 569 12.57 -15.83 -7.72
C LEU A 569 11.60 -16.94 -8.16
N ALA A 570 12.07 -18.15 -8.32
CA ALA A 570 11.26 -19.30 -8.72
C ALA A 570 10.21 -19.71 -7.65
N VAL A 571 10.32 -19.22 -6.43
CA VAL A 571 9.33 -19.45 -5.37
C VAL A 571 8.02 -18.74 -5.74
N ASP A 572 8.11 -17.49 -6.17
CA ASP A 572 6.95 -16.64 -6.44
C ASP A 572 6.56 -16.58 -7.93
N HIS A 573 7.51 -16.83 -8.86
CA HIS A 573 7.29 -16.70 -10.30
C HIS A 573 7.32 -18.07 -11.02
N GLU A 574 6.16 -18.52 -11.49
CA GLU A 574 6.02 -19.82 -12.16
C GLU A 574 6.82 -19.92 -13.48
N HIS A 575 6.92 -18.84 -14.25
CA HIS A 575 7.71 -18.82 -15.49
C HIS A 575 9.21 -18.98 -15.22
N VAL A 576 9.74 -18.38 -14.15
CA VAL A 576 11.13 -18.59 -13.72
C VAL A 576 11.36 -20.05 -13.31
N ARG A 577 10.39 -20.65 -12.62
CA ARG A 577 10.42 -22.07 -12.25
C ARG A 577 10.44 -22.98 -13.48
N LYS A 578 9.64 -22.66 -14.51
CA LYS A 578 9.66 -23.37 -15.79
C LYS A 578 11.00 -23.19 -16.51
N LEU A 579 11.55 -21.98 -16.53
CA LEU A 579 12.85 -21.69 -17.12
C LEU A 579 13.97 -22.51 -16.50
N ILE A 580 14.05 -22.55 -15.17
CA ILE A 580 15.05 -23.35 -14.45
C ILE A 580 14.99 -24.84 -14.85
N ARG A 581 13.78 -25.39 -15.06
CA ARG A 581 13.63 -26.77 -15.50
C ARG A 581 14.15 -27.04 -16.93
N MET A 582 14.10 -26.02 -17.77
CA MET A 582 14.56 -26.11 -19.18
C MET A 582 16.06 -25.83 -19.33
N LEU A 583 16.72 -25.23 -18.36
CA LEU A 583 18.15 -24.96 -18.41
C LEU A 583 18.96 -26.25 -18.51
N PRO A 584 20.05 -26.27 -19.34
CA PRO A 584 20.95 -27.40 -19.40
C PRO A 584 21.50 -27.81 -18.03
N LEU A 585 21.73 -29.11 -17.82
CA LEU A 585 22.23 -29.62 -16.53
C LEU A 585 23.55 -28.96 -16.12
N ARG A 586 24.44 -28.62 -17.09
CA ARG A 586 25.68 -27.91 -16.82
C ARG A 586 25.49 -26.54 -16.17
N LEU A 587 24.37 -25.86 -16.47
CA LEU A 587 24.03 -24.57 -15.87
C LEU A 587 23.44 -24.71 -14.47
N ARG A 588 22.89 -25.88 -14.15
CA ARG A 588 22.34 -26.17 -12.81
C ARG A 588 23.44 -26.48 -11.79
N GLY A 589 24.65 -26.82 -12.24
CA GLY A 589 25.81 -27.12 -11.39
C GLY A 589 26.38 -25.90 -10.63
N TRP A 590 25.86 -24.69 -10.87
CA TRP A 590 26.26 -23.47 -10.12
C TRP A 590 25.88 -23.51 -8.65
N ASP A 591 25.09 -24.50 -8.23
CA ASP A 591 24.70 -24.74 -6.84
C ASP A 591 25.77 -25.52 -6.05
N ALA A 592 26.95 -25.74 -6.64
CA ALA A 592 28.02 -26.43 -5.99
C ALA A 592 28.37 -25.75 -4.66
N GLN A 593 28.25 -26.51 -3.63
CA GLN A 593 28.47 -26.29 -2.20
C GLN A 593 29.09 -24.92 -1.89
N ALA A 594 28.28 -24.02 -1.39
CA ALA A 594 28.71 -22.71 -0.99
C ALA A 594 29.76 -22.89 0.12
N MET A 595 31.03 -22.76 -0.23
CA MET A 595 32.13 -22.69 0.73
C MET A 595 32.16 -21.31 1.39
N ALA A 596 32.69 -21.18 2.58
CA ALA A 596 32.94 -19.88 3.22
C ALA A 596 33.72 -18.99 2.25
N GLY A 597 33.45 -17.70 2.25
CA GLY A 597 34.08 -16.72 1.36
C GLY A 597 33.61 -16.73 -0.10
N THR A 598 32.45 -17.34 -0.42
CA THR A 598 31.86 -17.28 -1.76
C THR A 598 30.62 -16.39 -1.79
N SER A 599 30.36 -15.79 -2.95
CA SER A 599 29.16 -14.97 -3.17
C SER A 599 27.88 -15.76 -2.93
N SER A 600 26.90 -15.12 -2.30
CA SER A 600 25.65 -15.78 -1.93
C SER A 600 24.44 -14.84 -1.99
N VAL A 601 23.29 -15.40 -2.35
CA VAL A 601 21.96 -14.77 -2.21
C VAL A 601 21.10 -15.68 -1.37
N LEU A 602 20.57 -15.13 -0.29
CA LEU A 602 19.61 -15.81 0.59
C LEU A 602 18.34 -14.98 0.67
N VAL A 603 17.20 -15.60 0.38
CA VAL A 603 15.87 -15.00 0.59
C VAL A 603 15.06 -15.96 1.46
N ARG A 604 14.53 -15.47 2.56
CA ARG A 604 13.71 -16.25 3.49
C ARG A 604 12.47 -15.46 3.89
N GLU A 605 11.34 -16.14 3.87
CA GLU A 605 10.11 -15.61 4.42
C GLU A 605 10.15 -15.66 5.94
N ALA A 606 10.06 -14.50 6.55
CA ALA A 606 10.16 -14.35 8.00
C ALA A 606 8.78 -14.48 8.67
N ALA A 607 7.74 -13.94 8.06
CA ALA A 607 6.37 -14.03 8.54
C ALA A 607 5.39 -13.86 7.39
N ALA A 608 4.22 -14.52 7.48
CA ALA A 608 3.10 -14.30 6.58
C ALA A 608 1.80 -14.35 7.40
N ASP A 609 1.02 -13.28 7.39
CA ASP A 609 -0.30 -13.20 8.00
C ASP A 609 -1.21 -12.25 7.21
N GLY A 610 -2.43 -12.70 6.92
CA GLY A 610 -3.43 -11.88 6.23
C GLY A 610 -3.02 -11.37 4.84
N GLY A 611 -2.09 -12.05 4.18
CA GLY A 611 -1.53 -11.65 2.89
C GLY A 611 -0.30 -10.74 2.98
N TRP A 612 0.03 -10.22 4.15
CA TRP A 612 1.30 -9.54 4.40
C TRP A 612 2.44 -10.54 4.53
N ARG A 613 3.57 -10.22 3.93
CA ARG A 613 4.78 -11.04 3.97
C ARG A 613 5.95 -10.20 4.45
N ALA A 614 6.76 -10.74 5.34
CA ALA A 614 8.06 -10.20 5.67
C ALA A 614 9.14 -11.11 5.07
N LEU A 615 10.05 -10.54 4.32
CA LEU A 615 11.17 -11.24 3.69
C LEU A 615 12.49 -10.73 4.25
N LEU A 616 13.37 -11.65 4.62
CA LEU A 616 14.77 -11.36 4.87
C LEU A 616 15.57 -11.73 3.60
N GLU A 617 16.27 -10.74 3.06
CA GLU A 617 17.16 -10.89 1.93
C GLU A 617 18.60 -10.61 2.36
N SER A 618 19.53 -11.50 2.05
CA SER A 618 20.96 -11.28 2.21
C SER A 618 21.65 -11.50 0.88
N VAL A 619 22.40 -10.51 0.41
CA VAL A 619 23.22 -10.58 -0.80
C VAL A 619 24.66 -10.29 -0.42
N GLN A 620 25.53 -11.23 -0.68
CA GLN A 620 26.96 -11.13 -0.38
C GLN A 620 27.76 -11.37 -1.67
N LEU A 621 28.60 -10.40 -2.02
CA LEU A 621 29.52 -10.49 -3.14
C LEU A 621 30.93 -10.66 -2.58
N ALA A 622 31.56 -11.76 -2.91
CA ALA A 622 32.93 -12.06 -2.52
C ALA A 622 33.85 -12.18 -3.73
N ARG A 623 35.13 -11.91 -3.56
CA ARG A 623 36.19 -12.13 -4.54
C ARG A 623 37.42 -12.63 -3.80
N GLY A 624 37.99 -13.74 -4.27
CA GLY A 624 39.20 -14.31 -3.63
C GLY A 624 39.00 -14.73 -2.17
N GLY A 625 37.78 -15.07 -1.77
CA GLY A 625 37.47 -15.44 -0.39
C GLY A 625 37.09 -14.27 0.52
N LEU A 626 37.24 -13.04 0.06
CA LEU A 626 36.97 -11.82 0.82
C LEU A 626 35.63 -11.21 0.45
N LEU A 627 34.89 -10.72 1.45
CA LEU A 627 33.63 -10.00 1.22
C LEU A 627 33.90 -8.60 0.68
N ARG A 628 33.50 -8.34 -0.55
CA ARG A 628 33.58 -7.03 -1.18
C ARG A 628 32.37 -6.15 -0.88
N ARG A 629 31.19 -6.72 -1.03
CA ARG A 629 29.93 -6.02 -0.78
C ARG A 629 28.94 -6.95 -0.08
N GLY A 630 28.38 -6.52 1.03
CA GLY A 630 27.33 -7.20 1.77
C GLY A 630 26.10 -6.32 1.91
N ARG A 631 24.93 -6.91 1.70
CA ARG A 631 23.64 -6.23 1.89
C ARG A 631 22.66 -7.18 2.56
N VAL A 632 22.08 -6.75 3.66
CA VAL A 632 21.01 -7.48 4.35
C VAL A 632 19.81 -6.57 4.39
N ARG A 633 18.67 -7.02 3.87
CA ARG A 633 17.41 -6.27 3.85
C ARG A 633 16.31 -7.04 4.54
N LEU A 634 15.53 -6.35 5.36
CA LEU A 634 14.22 -6.78 5.81
C LEU A 634 13.17 -6.04 5.00
N LEU A 635 12.38 -6.77 4.23
CA LEU A 635 11.36 -6.24 3.34
C LEU A 635 9.99 -6.64 3.85
N THR A 636 9.04 -5.70 3.86
CA THR A 636 7.63 -6.02 4.10
C THR A 636 6.84 -5.82 2.81
N LEU A 637 6.10 -6.83 2.41
CA LEU A 637 5.29 -6.84 1.20
C LEU A 637 3.81 -6.82 1.57
N SER A 638 3.03 -5.94 0.93
CA SER A 638 1.59 -5.88 1.15
C SER A 638 0.83 -6.88 0.27
N PRO A 639 -0.40 -7.27 0.64
CA PRO A 639 -1.25 -8.12 -0.21
C PRO A 639 -1.59 -7.49 -1.55
N ALA A 640 -1.64 -6.15 -1.61
CA ALA A 640 -2.00 -5.40 -2.81
C ALA A 640 -0.84 -5.33 -3.81
N ASN A 641 0.40 -5.40 -3.33
CA ASN A 641 1.59 -5.32 -4.17
C ASN A 641 2.65 -6.32 -3.71
N VAL A 642 2.75 -7.43 -4.41
CA VAL A 642 3.67 -8.53 -4.09
C VAL A 642 5.11 -8.22 -4.53
N THR A 643 5.28 -7.21 -5.38
CA THR A 643 6.57 -6.89 -6.00
C THR A 643 7.30 -5.72 -5.34
N ASP A 644 6.55 -4.81 -4.68
CA ASP A 644 7.13 -3.61 -4.09
C ASP A 644 7.16 -3.71 -2.56
N ASP A 645 8.30 -3.35 -1.99
CA ASP A 645 8.49 -3.31 -0.55
C ASP A 645 7.68 -2.16 0.07
N THR A 646 6.85 -2.48 1.04
CA THR A 646 6.11 -1.48 1.82
C THR A 646 7.05 -0.75 2.78
N LEU A 647 8.01 -1.48 3.35
CA LEU A 647 9.06 -0.97 4.23
C LEU A 647 10.31 -1.80 4.02
N SER A 648 11.46 -1.15 3.84
CA SER A 648 12.77 -1.79 3.78
C SER A 648 13.74 -1.21 4.80
N VAL A 649 14.48 -2.10 5.44
CA VAL A 649 15.63 -1.78 6.29
C VAL A 649 16.81 -2.51 5.69
N GLU A 650 17.80 -1.76 5.24
CA GLU A 650 19.00 -2.28 4.59
C GLU A 650 20.23 -1.99 5.44
N ILE A 651 21.01 -3.00 5.76
CA ILE A 651 22.35 -2.89 6.34
C ILE A 651 23.34 -3.28 5.23
N TRP A 652 24.30 -2.42 4.96
CA TRP A 652 25.24 -2.62 3.88
C TRP A 652 26.69 -2.41 4.32
N THR A 653 27.60 -3.13 3.67
CA THR A 653 29.04 -2.97 3.82
C THR A 653 29.71 -3.04 2.44
N ARG A 654 30.80 -2.31 2.25
CA ARG A 654 31.58 -2.25 1.02
C ARG A 654 33.07 -2.18 1.33
N GLY A 655 33.91 -2.64 0.39
CA GLY A 655 35.37 -2.45 0.44
C GLY A 655 36.09 -3.13 1.61
N LEU A 656 35.50 -4.18 2.21
CA LEU A 656 36.12 -4.87 3.35
C LEU A 656 37.41 -5.64 2.97
N GLU A 657 37.65 -5.89 1.68
CA GLU A 657 38.91 -6.49 1.20
C GLU A 657 40.14 -5.65 1.52
N ALA A 658 39.98 -4.36 1.68
CA ALA A 658 41.08 -3.46 2.06
C ALA A 658 41.68 -3.78 3.43
N PHE A 659 40.96 -4.51 4.32
CA PHE A 659 41.46 -4.99 5.61
C PHE A 659 42.33 -6.25 5.49
N ALA A 660 42.14 -7.05 4.47
CA ALA A 660 42.88 -8.30 4.28
C ALA A 660 44.18 -8.08 3.49
N GLY A 661 44.65 -6.83 3.41
CA GLY A 661 45.76 -6.41 2.58
C GLY A 661 46.96 -7.37 2.60
N ASP A 662 47.02 -8.21 1.57
CA ASP A 662 48.26 -8.85 1.18
C ASP A 662 49.00 -7.88 0.26
N SER A 663 49.83 -7.02 0.84
CA SER A 663 50.68 -6.08 0.16
C SER A 663 51.78 -6.72 -0.71
N THR A 664 51.68 -8.01 -0.95
CA THR A 664 52.78 -8.80 -1.58
C THR A 664 52.43 -9.46 -2.91
N LYS A 665 51.29 -9.26 -3.46
CA LYS A 665 51.01 -9.73 -4.82
C LYS A 665 50.95 -8.54 -5.78
N GLU A 666 52.05 -8.32 -6.47
CA GLU A 666 52.08 -7.74 -7.80
C GLU A 666 51.01 -8.44 -8.67
N SER A 667 49.86 -7.85 -8.77
CA SER A 667 48.80 -8.35 -9.64
C SER A 667 49.16 -8.03 -11.08
N SER A 668 49.70 -9.01 -11.77
CA SER A 668 49.67 -9.05 -13.21
C SER A 668 48.23 -9.21 -13.66
N SER A 669 47.63 -8.18 -14.18
CA SER A 669 46.64 -8.17 -15.27
C SER A 669 45.49 -7.19 -15.07
N GLU A 670 45.34 -6.39 -16.03
CA GLU A 670 44.30 -5.63 -16.75
C GLU A 670 42.85 -5.50 -16.21
N ASP A 671 42.53 -6.00 -15.02
CA ASP A 671 41.16 -6.03 -14.43
C ASP A 671 41.05 -5.24 -13.10
N GLU A 672 41.99 -4.28 -12.86
CA GLU A 672 41.95 -3.42 -11.66
C GLU A 672 40.90 -2.29 -11.82
N GLY A 673 39.63 -2.63 -11.52
CA GLY A 673 38.72 -1.62 -11.05
C GLY A 673 39.25 -1.06 -9.72
N GLU A 674 39.32 0.27 -9.55
CA GLU A 674 39.71 0.93 -8.31
C GLU A 674 39.05 0.24 -7.11
N ALA A 675 39.83 -0.09 -6.08
CA ALA A 675 39.32 -0.70 -4.85
C ALA A 675 38.30 0.25 -4.23
N GLU A 676 37.07 -0.23 -4.00
CA GLU A 676 36.03 0.59 -3.36
C GLU A 676 36.45 0.95 -1.93
N ALA A 677 36.30 2.22 -1.55
CA ALA A 677 36.63 2.64 -0.18
C ALA A 677 35.80 1.89 0.85
N THR A 678 36.48 1.41 1.91
CA THR A 678 35.79 0.70 3.00
C THR A 678 34.73 1.55 3.63
N SER A 679 33.51 1.10 3.61
CA SER A 679 32.38 1.83 4.22
C SER A 679 31.24 0.88 4.60
N GLY A 680 30.43 1.34 5.52
CA GLY A 680 29.24 0.60 5.94
C GLY A 680 28.18 1.51 6.52
N GLY A 681 26.93 1.07 6.43
CA GLY A 681 25.83 1.90 6.86
C GLY A 681 24.48 1.21 6.87
N LEU A 682 23.48 2.03 7.11
CA LEU A 682 22.07 1.67 7.16
C LEU A 682 21.30 2.54 6.17
N ALA A 683 20.44 1.94 5.39
CA ALA A 683 19.48 2.66 4.56
C ALA A 683 18.05 2.27 4.94
N LEU A 684 17.18 3.27 4.97
CA LEU A 684 15.76 3.10 5.26
C LEU A 684 14.96 3.48 4.03
N GLY A 685 13.99 2.65 3.67
CA GLY A 685 13.14 2.86 2.51
C GLY A 685 11.68 2.54 2.78
N VAL A 686 10.81 3.14 1.99
CA VAL A 686 9.37 2.86 1.97
C VAL A 686 8.90 2.91 0.52
N GLY A 687 8.26 1.84 0.03
CA GLY A 687 7.76 1.78 -1.33
C GLY A 687 8.86 1.98 -2.40
N GLY A 688 10.06 1.42 -2.17
CA GLY A 688 11.19 1.59 -3.06
C GLY A 688 11.91 2.95 -2.96
N LEU A 689 11.41 3.89 -2.16
CA LEU A 689 12.04 5.19 -1.93
C LEU A 689 13.13 5.07 -0.87
N ARG A 690 14.29 5.66 -1.12
CA ARG A 690 15.37 5.77 -0.14
C ARG A 690 15.23 7.10 0.62
N ALA A 691 14.83 7.01 1.89
CA ALA A 691 14.59 8.19 2.71
C ALA A 691 15.87 8.85 3.22
N HIS A 692 16.81 8.06 3.68
CA HIS A 692 18.11 8.50 4.17
C HIS A 692 19.08 7.32 4.27
N THR A 693 20.36 7.61 4.06
CA THR A 693 21.44 6.66 4.29
C THR A 693 22.26 7.13 5.48
N TYR A 694 22.30 6.29 6.51
CA TYR A 694 23.17 6.51 7.68
C TYR A 694 24.49 5.80 7.43
N THR A 695 25.54 6.54 7.19
CA THR A 695 26.90 5.99 7.14
C THR A 695 27.38 5.74 8.56
N LEU A 696 27.69 4.51 8.91
CA LEU A 696 28.21 4.12 10.24
C LEU A 696 29.72 4.32 10.30
N PHE A 697 30.41 4.09 9.19
CA PHE A 697 31.83 4.35 9.02
C PHE A 697 32.17 4.58 7.56
N SER A 698 33.13 5.45 7.30
CA SER A 698 33.69 5.77 5.99
C SER A 698 35.21 5.77 6.08
N GLY A 699 35.85 4.77 5.46
CA GLY A 699 37.28 4.55 5.53
C GLY A 699 37.73 3.62 6.65
N GLN A 700 38.93 3.06 6.46
CA GLN A 700 39.56 2.12 7.40
C GLN A 700 39.88 2.80 8.74
N ALA A 701 40.35 4.04 8.70
CA ALA A 701 40.73 4.79 9.89
C ALA A 701 39.53 5.03 10.83
N GLU A 702 38.38 5.37 10.30
CA GLU A 702 37.18 5.60 11.08
C GLU A 702 36.66 4.28 11.69
N LEU A 703 36.62 3.20 10.92
CA LEU A 703 36.27 1.88 11.44
C LEU A 703 37.23 1.46 12.54
N LEU A 704 38.57 1.60 12.33
CA LEU A 704 39.57 1.31 13.35
C LEU A 704 39.43 2.27 14.54
N GLY A 705 39.10 3.54 14.33
CA GLY A 705 38.85 4.50 15.40
C GLY A 705 37.70 4.11 16.30
N HIS A 706 36.59 3.68 15.73
CA HIS A 706 35.45 3.13 16.48
C HIS A 706 35.83 1.87 17.26
N VAL A 707 36.67 1.06 16.67
CA VAL A 707 37.24 -0.14 17.28
C VAL A 707 38.17 0.19 18.44
N TRP A 708 39.09 1.15 18.26
CA TRP A 708 40.09 1.58 19.28
C TRP A 708 39.49 2.36 20.44
N ALA A 709 38.51 3.21 20.16
CA ALA A 709 37.86 4.02 21.19
C ALA A 709 37.06 3.18 22.20
N GLY A 710 36.97 1.85 21.99
CA GLY A 710 36.18 0.97 22.86
C GLY A 710 34.70 1.39 22.92
N THR A 711 34.30 2.24 21.99
CA THR A 711 32.93 2.76 21.88
C THR A 711 31.96 1.64 21.53
N GLY A 712 32.11 0.48 22.11
CA GLY A 712 31.31 -0.59 21.68
C GLY A 712 31.32 -1.81 22.61
N SER A 713 31.96 -1.75 23.74
CA SER A 713 31.90 -2.86 24.73
C SER A 713 30.48 -3.00 25.34
N GLU A 714 29.69 -1.92 25.31
CA GLU A 714 28.27 -1.91 25.69
C GLU A 714 27.39 -1.54 24.48
N PRO A 715 26.16 -2.11 24.43
CA PRO A 715 25.22 -1.74 23.35
C PRO A 715 24.95 -0.25 23.32
N THR A 716 25.33 0.40 22.25
CA THR A 716 25.16 1.84 22.05
C THR A 716 24.01 2.11 21.08
N PRO A 717 23.08 3.04 21.39
CA PRO A 717 22.01 3.39 20.46
C PRO A 717 22.58 4.12 19.24
N VAL A 718 22.40 3.53 18.06
CA VAL A 718 22.84 4.10 16.78
C VAL A 718 21.71 4.85 16.12
N LEU A 719 20.49 4.28 16.13
CA LEU A 719 19.33 4.85 15.45
C LEU A 719 18.05 4.64 16.25
N ARG A 720 17.28 5.69 16.32
CA ARG A 720 15.87 5.66 16.74
C ARG A 720 15.06 6.37 15.66
N ALA A 721 14.07 5.68 15.07
CA ALA A 721 13.35 6.25 13.94
C ALA A 721 11.88 5.80 13.91
N LEU A 722 11.01 6.72 13.49
CA LEU A 722 9.61 6.47 13.19
C LEU A 722 9.42 6.38 11.68
N ARG A 723 8.70 5.35 11.21
CA ARG A 723 8.46 5.17 9.79
C ARG A 723 6.99 4.82 9.52
N PRO A 724 6.33 5.51 8.60
CA PRO A 724 5.00 5.10 8.17
C PRO A 724 5.10 3.75 7.43
N ALA A 725 4.21 2.84 7.75
CA ALA A 725 4.12 1.53 7.12
C ALA A 725 2.88 1.38 6.23
N GLY A 726 2.11 2.45 6.10
CA GLY A 726 0.92 2.52 5.26
C GLY A 726 -0.06 3.55 5.79
N GLY A 727 -0.95 3.98 4.92
CA GLY A 727 -2.03 4.90 5.27
C GLY A 727 -3.05 4.94 4.15
N ALA A 728 -4.33 4.91 4.51
CA ALA A 728 -5.44 5.09 3.60
C ALA A 728 -6.50 5.96 4.25
N GLU A 729 -7.13 6.79 3.47
CA GLU A 729 -8.31 7.55 3.84
C GLU A 729 -9.24 7.59 2.63
N VAL A 730 -10.28 6.79 2.71
CA VAL A 730 -11.16 6.52 1.58
C VAL A 730 -12.59 6.78 2.02
N ALA A 731 -13.33 7.54 1.23
CA ALA A 731 -14.77 7.65 1.33
C ALA A 731 -15.39 7.06 0.06
N LEU A 732 -16.40 6.23 0.22
CA LEU A 732 -17.06 5.54 -0.89
C LEU A 732 -18.58 5.50 -0.67
N PRO A 733 -19.37 5.67 -1.72
CA PRO A 733 -20.79 5.36 -1.68
C PRO A 733 -21.00 3.85 -1.66
N LEU A 734 -21.81 3.36 -0.72
CA LEU A 734 -22.23 1.98 -0.66
C LEU A 734 -23.45 1.72 -1.54
N LEU A 735 -23.64 0.48 -1.94
CA LEU A 735 -24.81 0.01 -2.70
C LEU A 735 -26.15 0.43 -2.06
N GLY A 736 -26.23 0.55 -0.73
CA GLY A 736 -27.42 1.01 -0.02
C GLY A 736 -27.59 2.54 0.08
N GLY A 737 -26.73 3.32 -0.58
CA GLY A 737 -26.78 4.78 -0.56
C GLY A 737 -26.09 5.45 0.64
N ALA A 738 -25.65 4.67 1.64
CA ALA A 738 -24.89 5.18 2.76
C ALA A 738 -23.45 5.50 2.37
N ALA A 739 -22.81 6.46 3.07
CA ALA A 739 -21.39 6.74 2.92
C ALA A 739 -20.56 5.84 3.84
N LEU A 740 -19.59 5.12 3.27
CA LEU A 740 -18.55 4.45 4.02
C LEU A 740 -17.31 5.35 4.05
N THR A 741 -16.79 5.62 5.23
CA THR A 741 -15.46 6.18 5.42
C THR A 741 -14.55 5.12 6.02
N TYR A 742 -13.38 4.94 5.44
CA TYR A 742 -12.34 4.05 5.93
C TYR A 742 -11.05 4.83 6.14
N ARG A 743 -10.49 4.69 7.31
CA ARG A 743 -9.19 5.26 7.67
C ARG A 743 -8.30 4.14 8.19
N TYR A 744 -7.12 4.04 7.64
CA TYR A 744 -6.09 3.11 8.07
C TYR A 744 -4.79 3.86 8.24
N GLU A 745 -4.07 3.59 9.32
CA GLU A 745 -2.75 4.15 9.55
C GLU A 745 -1.87 3.08 10.20
N ALA A 746 -0.66 2.96 9.69
CA ALA A 746 0.35 2.07 10.23
C ALA A 746 1.66 2.82 10.41
N LEU A 747 2.34 2.53 11.52
CA LEU A 747 3.62 3.11 11.90
C LEU A 747 4.53 2.01 12.41
N VAL A 748 5.80 2.09 12.03
CA VAL A 748 6.87 1.28 12.59
C VAL A 748 7.81 2.19 13.35
N SER A 749 8.05 1.87 14.61
CA SER A 749 9.14 2.43 15.41
C SER A 749 10.33 1.50 15.31
N LEU A 750 11.50 2.03 14.98
CA LEU A 750 12.74 1.27 14.81
C LEU A 750 13.77 1.75 15.81
N ALA A 751 14.48 0.79 16.40
CA ALA A 751 15.61 1.01 17.27
C ALA A 751 16.76 0.11 16.84
N LEU A 752 17.91 0.68 16.53
CA LEU A 752 19.14 -0.03 16.22
C LEU A 752 20.15 0.26 17.33
N ASP A 753 20.62 -0.79 17.95
CA ASP A 753 21.71 -0.76 18.88
C ASP A 753 22.91 -1.50 18.28
N ALA A 754 24.12 -0.99 18.47
CA ALA A 754 25.34 -1.59 17.98
C ALA A 754 26.33 -1.80 19.12
N GLN A 755 27.06 -2.89 19.04
CA GLN A 755 28.14 -3.25 19.93
C GLN A 755 29.30 -3.82 19.11
N ALA A 756 30.52 -3.40 19.41
CA ALA A 756 31.71 -3.95 18.78
C ALA A 756 32.82 -4.16 19.82
N GLN A 757 33.41 -5.33 19.78
CA GLN A 757 34.57 -5.68 20.63
C GLN A 757 35.72 -6.11 19.73
N VAL A 758 36.87 -5.46 19.88
CA VAL A 758 38.04 -5.81 19.10
C VAL A 758 39.13 -6.25 20.05
N SER A 759 39.72 -7.39 19.73
CA SER A 759 40.90 -7.92 20.43
C SER A 759 42.07 -7.89 19.45
N LEU A 760 42.97 -6.97 19.66
CA LEU A 760 44.24 -6.89 18.94
C LEU A 760 45.14 -8.10 19.27
N TRP A 761 44.99 -8.68 20.45
CA TRP A 761 45.74 -9.81 20.93
C TRP A 761 45.31 -11.09 20.23
N SER A 762 44.02 -11.33 20.14
CA SER A 762 43.47 -12.47 19.40
C SER A 762 43.26 -12.19 17.94
N ARG A 763 43.56 -10.96 17.47
CA ARG A 763 43.37 -10.54 16.07
C ARG A 763 41.96 -10.81 15.53
N SER A 764 40.97 -10.58 16.37
CA SER A 764 39.56 -10.77 16.03
C SER A 764 38.73 -9.57 16.44
N ALA A 765 37.66 -9.35 15.71
CA ALA A 765 36.68 -8.34 16.00
C ALA A 765 35.28 -8.98 16.05
N ARG A 766 34.58 -8.81 17.17
CA ARG A 766 33.19 -9.21 17.31
C ARG A 766 32.30 -8.00 17.23
N SER A 767 31.28 -8.06 16.42
CA SER A 767 30.26 -7.04 16.36
C SER A 767 28.87 -7.66 16.50
N GLN A 768 27.99 -6.92 17.16
CA GLN A 768 26.59 -7.27 17.29
C GLN A 768 25.75 -6.03 16.96
N LEU A 769 24.81 -6.21 16.04
CA LEU A 769 23.80 -5.23 15.70
C LEU A 769 22.45 -5.79 16.11
N GLU A 770 21.71 -5.06 16.92
CA GLU A 770 20.36 -5.42 17.34
C GLU A 770 19.37 -4.42 16.80
N LEU A 771 18.57 -4.83 15.83
CA LEU A 771 17.46 -4.06 15.30
C LEU A 771 16.18 -4.53 15.98
N ARG A 772 15.53 -3.65 16.74
CA ARG A 772 14.21 -3.85 17.33
C ARG A 772 13.20 -2.98 16.60
N GLY A 773 12.06 -3.56 16.27
CA GLY A 773 10.95 -2.86 15.63
C GLY A 773 9.66 -3.05 16.41
N ALA A 774 8.78 -2.05 16.33
CA ALA A 774 7.40 -2.21 16.75
C ALA A 774 6.50 -1.66 15.64
N ALA A 775 5.74 -2.54 15.03
CA ALA A 775 4.75 -2.18 14.03
C ALA A 775 3.38 -2.06 14.70
N VAL A 776 2.72 -0.94 14.49
CA VAL A 776 1.36 -0.68 14.98
C VAL A 776 0.51 -0.25 13.80
N ALA A 777 -0.63 -0.89 13.63
CA ALA A 777 -1.62 -0.53 12.62
C ALA A 777 -2.98 -0.34 13.26
N GLU A 778 -3.66 0.75 12.93
CA GLU A 778 -5.02 1.03 13.38
C GLU A 778 -5.90 1.37 12.18
N GLY A 779 -7.02 0.67 12.08
CA GLY A 779 -8.04 0.87 11.04
C GLY A 779 -9.38 1.21 11.67
N GLU A 780 -10.11 2.14 11.08
CA GLU A 780 -11.47 2.49 11.42
C GLU A 780 -12.31 2.53 10.14
N ALA A 781 -13.40 1.80 10.14
CA ALA A 781 -14.44 1.88 9.13
C ALA A 781 -15.72 2.42 9.76
N ARG A 782 -16.37 3.37 9.10
CA ARG A 782 -17.58 4.01 9.57
C ARG A 782 -18.59 4.14 8.44
N VAL A 783 -19.82 3.74 8.71
CA VAL A 783 -20.98 3.98 7.84
C VAL A 783 -21.89 4.97 8.54
N GLU A 784 -22.01 6.15 7.98
CA GLU A 784 -22.86 7.21 8.53
C GLU A 784 -24.14 7.35 7.71
N THR A 785 -25.23 7.57 8.43
CA THR A 785 -26.56 7.85 7.87
C THR A 785 -27.32 8.78 8.80
N ALA A 786 -28.36 9.41 8.29
CA ALA A 786 -29.24 10.27 9.06
C ALA A 786 -29.92 9.55 10.25
N TRP A 787 -29.98 8.23 10.24
CA TRP A 787 -30.59 7.42 11.29
C TRP A 787 -29.58 6.77 12.24
N GLY A 788 -28.30 6.95 12.01
CA GLY A 788 -27.27 6.43 12.89
C GLY A 788 -25.94 6.14 12.23
N ALA A 789 -24.98 5.65 12.99
CA ALA A 789 -23.67 5.30 12.53
C ALA A 789 -23.28 3.89 12.97
N LEU A 790 -22.71 3.13 12.03
CA LEU A 790 -21.97 1.89 12.32
C LEU A 790 -20.48 2.23 12.35
N THR A 791 -19.75 1.75 13.34
CA THR A 791 -18.29 1.89 13.41
C THR A 791 -17.65 0.53 13.68
N ALA A 792 -16.56 0.26 13.02
CA ALA A 792 -15.71 -0.89 13.29
C ALA A 792 -14.25 -0.40 13.38
N GLU A 793 -13.56 -0.82 14.41
CA GLU A 793 -12.17 -0.47 14.69
C GLU A 793 -11.35 -1.77 14.73
N ALA A 794 -10.16 -1.75 14.15
CA ALA A 794 -9.19 -2.84 14.27
C ALA A 794 -7.83 -2.25 14.64
N ALA A 795 -7.09 -2.95 15.48
CA ALA A 795 -5.72 -2.60 15.82
C ALA A 795 -4.86 -3.86 15.82
N ASP A 796 -3.75 -3.81 15.13
CA ASP A 796 -2.76 -4.87 15.09
C ASP A 796 -1.41 -4.33 15.60
N GLU A 797 -0.66 -5.17 16.31
CA GLU A 797 0.65 -4.86 16.85
C GLU A 797 1.59 -6.05 16.63
N ALA A 798 2.82 -5.76 16.24
CA ALA A 798 3.88 -6.76 16.14
C ALA A 798 5.21 -6.15 16.59
N GLU A 799 6.02 -6.94 17.26
CA GLU A 799 7.35 -6.53 17.73
C GLU A 799 8.41 -7.46 17.11
N PRO A 800 8.82 -7.21 15.84
CA PRO A 800 9.92 -7.93 15.22
C PRO A 800 11.26 -7.45 15.78
N SER A 801 12.22 -8.37 15.89
CA SER A 801 13.61 -8.07 16.18
C SER A 801 14.55 -8.85 15.26
N MET A 802 15.71 -8.27 14.99
CA MET A 802 16.76 -8.90 14.21
C MET A 802 18.11 -8.64 14.90
N THR A 803 18.84 -9.68 15.19
CA THR A 803 20.20 -9.61 15.71
C THR A 803 21.16 -10.12 14.65
N ILE A 804 22.16 -9.34 14.33
CA ILE A 804 23.27 -9.71 13.45
C ILE A 804 24.51 -9.73 14.32
N SER A 805 25.15 -10.91 14.45
CA SER A 805 26.40 -11.09 15.13
C SER A 805 27.46 -11.52 14.12
N ALA A 806 28.58 -10.83 14.12
CA ALA A 806 29.71 -11.15 13.26
C ALA A 806 30.96 -11.35 14.11
N ASP A 807 31.74 -12.36 13.80
CA ASP A 807 33.12 -12.58 14.29
C ASP A 807 34.05 -12.51 13.09
N LEU A 808 34.90 -11.51 13.06
CA LEU A 808 35.93 -11.31 12.06
C LEU A 808 37.26 -11.82 12.61
N ASP A 809 37.72 -12.91 12.10
CA ASP A 809 39.13 -13.31 12.23
C ASP A 809 39.94 -12.65 11.12
N PHE A 810 41.00 -11.92 11.47
CA PHE A 810 41.80 -11.21 10.45
C PHE A 810 42.53 -12.14 9.49
N TYR A 811 42.58 -13.43 9.77
CA TYR A 811 43.28 -14.45 8.93
C TYR A 811 42.33 -15.48 8.33
N ASP A 812 41.24 -15.86 9.04
CA ASP A 812 40.37 -16.94 8.62
C ASP A 812 39.02 -16.50 8.02
N GLY A 813 38.73 -15.19 8.05
CA GLY A 813 37.51 -14.63 7.42
C GLY A 813 36.44 -14.21 8.41
N VAL A 814 35.20 -14.06 7.92
CA VAL A 814 34.07 -13.56 8.72
C VAL A 814 33.05 -14.68 8.93
N GLU A 815 32.71 -14.95 10.18
CA GLU A 815 31.54 -15.72 10.57
C GLU A 815 30.37 -14.75 10.86
N LEU A 816 29.24 -14.95 10.20
CA LEU A 816 28.05 -14.11 10.32
C LEU A 816 26.86 -14.94 10.77
N CYS A 817 26.27 -14.58 11.91
CA CYS A 817 25.01 -15.10 12.42
C CYS A 817 23.92 -14.06 12.34
N VAL A 818 22.81 -14.38 11.73
CA VAL A 818 21.61 -13.53 11.70
C VAL A 818 20.47 -14.27 12.38
N ARG A 819 19.87 -13.66 13.39
CA ARG A 819 18.65 -14.16 14.05
C ARG A 819 17.54 -13.15 13.83
N ALA A 820 16.39 -13.61 13.41
CA ALA A 820 15.21 -12.78 13.28
C ALA A 820 14.07 -13.41 14.09
N ASP A 821 13.49 -12.62 14.97
CA ASP A 821 12.42 -13.03 15.87
C ASP A 821 11.20 -12.12 15.73
N VAL A 822 10.02 -12.67 15.91
CA VAL A 822 8.80 -11.90 16.09
C VAL A 822 8.25 -12.24 17.48
N ALA A 823 8.54 -11.37 18.44
CA ALA A 823 8.32 -11.67 19.85
C ALA A 823 6.87 -11.54 20.28
N ALA A 824 6.14 -10.54 19.80
CA ALA A 824 4.77 -10.30 20.22
C ALA A 824 3.88 -9.92 19.03
N HIS A 825 2.69 -10.47 19.02
CA HIS A 825 1.62 -10.09 18.10
C HIS A 825 0.33 -9.95 18.88
N ALA A 826 -0.26 -8.75 18.85
CA ALA A 826 -1.53 -8.49 19.50
C ALA A 826 -2.53 -7.91 18.51
N ARG A 827 -3.73 -8.45 18.46
CA ARG A 827 -4.83 -7.99 17.61
C ARG A 827 -6.02 -7.58 18.47
N GLY A 828 -6.50 -6.36 18.26
CA GLY A 828 -7.69 -5.81 18.87
C GLY A 828 -8.75 -5.49 17.84
N ALA A 829 -10.02 -5.69 18.16
CA ALA A 829 -11.14 -5.21 17.35
C ALA A 829 -12.28 -4.71 18.22
N ALA A 830 -12.96 -3.67 17.76
CA ALA A 830 -14.16 -3.14 18.40
C ALA A 830 -15.19 -2.78 17.33
N VAL A 831 -16.46 -3.06 17.60
CA VAL A 831 -17.57 -2.63 16.74
C VAL A 831 -18.61 -1.90 17.57
N ALA A 832 -19.20 -0.85 17.01
CA ALA A 832 -20.22 -0.06 17.68
C ALA A 832 -21.35 0.32 16.72
N LEU A 833 -22.58 0.32 17.24
CA LEU A 833 -23.74 0.91 16.60
C LEU A 833 -24.18 2.10 17.45
N ARG A 834 -24.26 3.28 16.83
CA ARG A 834 -24.94 4.45 17.38
C ARG A 834 -26.23 4.64 16.59
N SER A 835 -27.37 4.67 17.25
CA SER A 835 -28.64 4.99 16.62
C SER A 835 -29.16 6.32 17.14
N ALA A 836 -29.54 7.22 16.24
CA ALA A 836 -30.20 8.46 16.58
C ALA A 836 -31.68 8.18 16.90
N LEU A 837 -32.04 8.25 18.15
CA LEU A 837 -33.44 8.12 18.63
C LEU A 837 -34.05 9.50 18.90
N GLY A 838 -34.19 10.33 17.82
CA GLY A 838 -34.67 11.72 17.96
C GLY A 838 -33.62 12.67 18.57
N ALA A 839 -33.94 13.98 18.68
CA ALA A 839 -32.99 15.05 18.99
C ALA A 839 -32.27 14.99 20.36
N ARG A 840 -32.58 14.06 21.24
CA ARG A 840 -32.05 13.99 22.62
C ARG A 840 -31.64 12.61 23.16
N ARG A 841 -31.76 11.52 22.43
CA ARG A 841 -31.39 10.19 22.94
C ARG A 841 -30.55 9.40 21.94
N GLU A 842 -29.28 9.20 22.27
CA GLU A 842 -28.40 8.23 21.61
C GLU A 842 -28.48 6.86 22.29
N ARG A 843 -28.73 5.81 21.52
CA ARG A 843 -28.48 4.44 21.98
C ARG A 843 -27.12 3.98 21.43
N ARG A 844 -26.18 3.78 22.33
CA ARG A 844 -24.86 3.27 22.00
C ARG A 844 -24.75 1.79 22.38
N VAL A 845 -24.56 0.91 21.39
CA VAL A 845 -24.19 -0.48 21.61
C VAL A 845 -22.72 -0.63 21.23
N ARG A 846 -21.84 -0.83 22.20
CA ARG A 846 -20.42 -1.04 21.98
C ARG A 846 -20.07 -2.48 22.36
N ARG A 847 -19.49 -3.21 21.39
CA ARG A 847 -18.90 -4.53 21.63
C ARG A 847 -17.39 -4.41 21.49
N ARG A 848 -16.68 -4.66 22.56
CA ARG A 848 -15.23 -4.75 22.54
C ARG A 848 -14.83 -6.22 22.64
N ALA A 849 -13.92 -6.63 21.78
CA ALA A 849 -13.16 -7.83 21.98
C ALA A 849 -11.69 -7.50 21.75
N ALA A 850 -10.96 -7.38 22.83
CA ALA A 850 -9.52 -7.38 22.81
C ALA A 850 -9.06 -8.83 22.93
N ARG A 851 -8.32 -9.33 21.96
CA ARG A 851 -7.56 -10.55 22.10
C ARG A 851 -6.10 -10.16 22.06
N ARG A 852 -5.45 -10.18 23.17
CA ARG A 852 -4.00 -10.29 23.24
C ARG A 852 -3.67 -11.77 23.03
N GLY A 853 -3.41 -12.15 21.81
CA GLY A 853 -2.75 -13.40 21.51
C GLY A 853 -1.26 -13.10 21.45
N ALA A 854 -0.52 -13.31 22.52
CA ALA A 854 0.91 -13.46 22.40
C ALA A 854 1.13 -14.73 21.57
N ALA A 855 1.47 -14.61 20.31
CA ALA A 855 2.06 -15.73 19.60
C ALA A 855 3.42 -15.98 20.24
N PRO A 856 3.81 -17.24 20.53
CA PRO A 856 5.17 -17.52 20.99
C PRO A 856 6.14 -16.98 19.95
N GLY A 857 7.19 -16.33 20.39
CA GLY A 857 8.27 -15.86 19.53
C GLY A 857 8.75 -16.98 18.61
N ARG A 858 9.00 -16.64 17.35
CA ARG A 858 9.57 -17.57 16.38
C ARG A 858 10.95 -17.06 16.01
N THR A 859 11.96 -17.84 16.31
CA THR A 859 13.27 -17.66 15.68
C THR A 859 13.22 -18.24 14.28
N LEU A 860 13.61 -17.44 13.30
CA LEU A 860 13.54 -17.83 11.89
C LEU A 860 14.81 -18.56 11.50
N ALA A 861 14.69 -19.80 11.05
CA ALA A 861 15.79 -20.56 10.51
C ALA A 861 16.21 -19.99 9.14
N LEU A 862 17.39 -19.39 9.05
CA LEU A 862 17.94 -18.80 7.83
C LEU A 862 18.74 -19.83 6.98
N GLY A 863 18.87 -21.06 7.48
CA GLY A 863 19.50 -22.19 6.80
C GLY A 863 20.70 -22.75 7.56
N ALA A 864 21.14 -23.93 7.17
CA ALA A 864 22.10 -24.73 7.90
C ALA A 864 23.45 -24.02 8.16
N ARG A 865 23.88 -23.13 7.26
CA ARG A 865 25.11 -22.34 7.43
C ARG A 865 24.99 -21.28 8.49
N ASN A 866 23.89 -20.50 8.43
CA ASN A 866 23.61 -19.51 9.46
C ASN A 866 23.46 -20.19 10.82
N ASP A 867 22.80 -21.34 10.88
CA ASP A 867 22.62 -22.10 12.10
C ASP A 867 23.96 -22.63 12.62
N ALA A 868 24.91 -22.98 11.73
CA ALA A 868 26.25 -23.39 12.11
C ALA A 868 27.06 -22.21 12.65
N ALA A 869 27.05 -21.07 11.97
CA ALA A 869 27.71 -19.84 12.47
C ALA A 869 27.10 -19.36 13.78
N CYS A 870 25.79 -19.38 13.95
CA CYS A 870 25.11 -19.02 15.19
C CYS A 870 25.47 -19.96 16.35
N ARG A 871 25.78 -21.25 16.09
CA ARG A 871 26.27 -22.19 17.11
C ARG A 871 27.72 -21.92 17.46
N ALA A 872 28.56 -21.58 16.47
CA ALA A 872 29.97 -21.28 16.69
C ALA A 872 30.16 -20.00 17.53
N LEU A 873 29.33 -18.98 17.25
CA LEU A 873 29.38 -17.70 17.97
C LEU A 873 28.77 -17.77 19.40
N GLY A 874 28.08 -18.88 19.75
CA GLY A 874 27.58 -19.12 21.09
C GLY A 874 26.24 -18.49 21.45
N PRO A 875 25.70 -18.68 22.68
CA PRO A 875 24.34 -18.29 23.06
C PRO A 875 24.13 -16.78 23.26
N GLY A 876 25.16 -15.97 23.20
CA GLY A 876 25.09 -14.49 23.25
C GLY A 876 25.22 -13.80 21.90
N ALA A 877 25.39 -14.58 20.82
CA ALA A 877 25.54 -14.07 19.47
C ALA A 877 24.21 -14.03 18.74
#